data_51693122df314982b11764b3f1c140aa
#
_entry.id   51693122df314982b11764b3f1c140aa
#
_cell.length_a   1.000
_cell.length_b   1.000
_cell.length_c   1.000
_cell.angle_alpha   90.00
_cell.angle_beta   90.00
_cell.angle_gamma   90.00
#
_symmetry.space_group_name_H-M   'P 1'
#
loop_
_entity.id
_entity.type
_entity.pdbx_description
1 polymer ?
#
loop_
_entity_poly.entity_id
_entity_poly.type
_entity_poly.pdbx_seq_one_letter_code
_entity_poly.pdbx_strand_id
1 'polypeptide(L)'
;MSQLPTNGHERKGPIAWMAGHSVTANLVMLVFLVGGLFSGYRIKKEVFPDFELDQVQITVPYPGASPQEVERGIILAIEEAVQGLEGVNEVRASAREGIGTVTVEMIEGENLQRLAQDIKSEVDRITSFPEEAEEPQVTIVSRKRFVVSLALYGNQGETVLREYAEHVRDRLLQDPDITQVELVGVRNYEIGIEIPQRTLRTYNLTLDEVAKRIGRTSLELPGGAVKAPGGDILVRVKERKDFGHEFGKIPIITANDGTQVLLEDIADIKDGFEETDHAATYNGKPAVIIEVYRVGDQTPVSVSSATKRVVAAVNRELPPGLSMVLRYDRSDIYMQRMQLLIKNGFMGLGLVFVLLALFLEVRLAFWVALGIPISFLGSLLFLPAVDVSINMVSMFAFIVTLGIVVDDAIVVGENVYHHHQRGVPWLKASIFGTREIAMPVTFSVLTNMVTFLPLFFVPGILGKVFKQIPVVVISVFAISLIECFLILPAHVGHQKPKRKGFFGWLHIRQKRFSDGFVGLVNRRYGPLLDLVLRWRYVTVSIGIAILLIMIGYVKSGHLGFELFPKVESDYAKVTATLPFGTAFQKTEKIQQMLVRAAQEVVDENGGKTLMEGIFARINDNQTDVRIYLTPPDKRPMSTAKLTELWRKRVGVIPGLESILFESDAGGPGRGAAITVELSHKDIHRLEQAAKDVADALAFFPNVKDIDDGFAPGKQQVDFQIKPEARSLGLRSQEVARQVRHSYYGAEALRQQRGRNEIKVMVRLP
;
A
#
# COMPACT_ATOMS: atom_id res chain seq x y z
N MET A 1 -63.26 -17.24 4.24
CA MET A 1 -63.32 -17.13 5.72
C MET A 1 -62.59 -18.37 6.29
N SER A 2 -61.27 -18.31 6.42
CA SER A 2 -60.50 -19.33 7.15
C SER A 2 -60.53 -18.92 8.62
N GLN A 3 -61.04 -19.81 9.46
CA GLN A 3 -61.15 -19.64 10.90
C GLN A 3 -59.78 -19.42 11.50
N LEU A 4 -59.62 -18.35 12.30
CA LEU A 4 -58.48 -18.15 13.16
C LEU A 4 -58.34 -19.33 14.12
N PRO A 5 -57.17 -19.96 14.23
CA PRO A 5 -56.94 -21.07 15.17
C PRO A 5 -57.00 -20.56 16.59
N THR A 6 -58.06 -20.88 17.31
CA THR A 6 -58.22 -20.72 18.74
C THR A 6 -57.62 -21.95 19.43
N ASN A 7 -56.35 -21.93 19.84
CA ASN A 7 -55.87 -22.84 20.90
C ASN A 7 -54.43 -22.51 21.34
N GLY A 8 -54.20 -22.56 22.62
CA GLY A 8 -53.06 -22.56 23.51
C GLY A 8 -51.61 -22.62 23.04
N HIS A 9 -51.31 -22.79 21.74
CA HIS A 9 -49.98 -22.70 21.15
C HIS A 9 -49.50 -21.26 20.87
N GLU A 10 -50.33 -20.22 21.16
CA GLU A 10 -50.05 -18.83 20.84
C GLU A 10 -48.85 -18.21 21.55
N ARG A 11 -48.40 -18.77 22.68
CA ARG A 11 -47.32 -18.21 23.54
C ARG A 11 -46.04 -19.01 23.60
N LYS A 12 -45.86 -20.08 22.80
CA LYS A 12 -44.66 -20.91 22.84
C LYS A 12 -43.68 -20.55 21.71
N GLY A 13 -42.40 -20.45 22.03
CA GLY A 13 -41.30 -20.23 21.10
C GLY A 13 -40.60 -18.87 21.26
N PRO A 14 -39.36 -18.73 20.74
CA PRO A 14 -38.50 -17.56 20.99
C PRO A 14 -39.11 -16.25 20.49
N ILE A 15 -39.75 -16.22 19.32
CA ILE A 15 -40.41 -15.02 18.76
C ILE A 15 -41.52 -14.52 19.67
N ALA A 16 -42.40 -15.41 20.14
CA ALA A 16 -43.52 -15.03 21.00
C ALA A 16 -43.04 -14.60 22.39
N TRP A 17 -42.02 -15.24 22.91
CA TRP A 17 -41.43 -14.89 24.19
C TRP A 17 -40.80 -13.49 24.13
N MET A 18 -39.95 -13.21 23.12
CA MET A 18 -39.33 -11.91 22.93
C MET A 18 -40.33 -10.81 22.67
N ALA A 19 -41.34 -11.06 21.81
CA ALA A 19 -42.39 -10.10 21.53
C ALA A 19 -43.19 -9.68 22.79
N GLY A 20 -43.33 -10.60 23.76
CA GLY A 20 -43.96 -10.34 25.07
C GLY A 20 -43.07 -9.62 26.08
N HIS A 21 -41.74 -9.62 25.89
CA HIS A 21 -40.75 -9.08 26.85
C HIS A 21 -39.98 -7.89 26.24
N SER A 22 -40.62 -6.72 26.16
CA SER A 22 -40.00 -5.51 25.58
C SER A 22 -38.70 -5.09 26.25
N VAL A 23 -38.54 -5.35 27.57
CA VAL A 23 -37.32 -5.04 28.30
C VAL A 23 -36.14 -5.86 27.77
N THR A 24 -36.32 -7.16 27.53
CA THR A 24 -35.27 -8.03 26.97
C THR A 24 -34.87 -7.61 25.56
N ALA A 25 -35.87 -7.29 24.71
CA ALA A 25 -35.63 -6.81 23.35
C ALA A 25 -34.84 -5.47 23.35
N ASN A 26 -35.19 -4.55 24.28
CA ASN A 26 -34.46 -3.29 24.46
C ASN A 26 -33.02 -3.52 24.94
N LEU A 27 -32.79 -4.46 25.84
CA LEU A 27 -31.44 -4.79 26.32
C LEU A 27 -30.58 -5.36 25.18
N VAL A 28 -31.09 -6.29 24.40
CA VAL A 28 -30.38 -6.84 23.23
C VAL A 28 -30.07 -5.75 22.20
N MET A 29 -31.04 -4.91 21.89
CA MET A 29 -30.84 -3.75 21.01
C MET A 29 -29.75 -2.81 21.54
N LEU A 30 -29.79 -2.51 22.84
CA LEU A 30 -28.78 -1.64 23.47
C LEU A 30 -27.39 -2.26 23.46
N VAL A 31 -27.27 -3.57 23.68
CA VAL A 31 -25.99 -4.29 23.53
C VAL A 31 -25.45 -4.14 22.11
N PHE A 32 -26.27 -4.31 21.08
CA PHE A 32 -25.83 -4.13 19.69
C PHE A 32 -25.46 -2.68 19.36
N LEU A 33 -26.23 -1.71 19.80
CA LEU A 33 -25.96 -0.29 19.53
C LEU A 33 -24.74 0.23 20.32
N VAL A 34 -24.75 0.06 21.66
CA VAL A 34 -23.69 0.59 22.52
C VAL A 34 -22.42 -0.25 22.42
N GLY A 35 -22.57 -1.57 22.49
CA GLY A 35 -21.44 -2.50 22.34
C GLY A 35 -20.79 -2.39 20.97
N GLY A 36 -21.60 -2.30 19.91
CA GLY A 36 -21.13 -2.11 18.55
C GLY A 36 -20.42 -0.76 18.35
N LEU A 37 -20.94 0.32 18.95
CA LEU A 37 -20.28 1.63 18.90
C LEU A 37 -18.94 1.58 19.66
N PHE A 38 -18.88 0.93 20.81
CA PHE A 38 -17.66 0.76 21.58
C PHE A 38 -16.63 -0.10 20.82
N SER A 39 -17.06 -1.22 20.24
CA SER A 39 -16.22 -2.05 19.39
C SER A 39 -15.71 -1.27 18.17
N GLY A 40 -16.58 -0.52 17.49
CA GLY A 40 -16.22 0.31 16.34
C GLY A 40 -15.21 1.43 16.68
N TYR A 41 -15.16 1.89 17.93
CA TYR A 41 -14.12 2.80 18.39
C TYR A 41 -12.76 2.10 18.53
N ARG A 42 -12.75 0.87 19.07
CA ARG A 42 -11.54 0.08 19.36
C ARG A 42 -11.01 -0.73 18.17
N ILE A 43 -11.89 -1.08 17.23
CA ILE A 43 -11.51 -1.90 16.07
C ILE A 43 -10.37 -1.24 15.28
N LYS A 44 -9.45 -2.05 14.80
CA LYS A 44 -8.32 -1.64 13.99
C LYS A 44 -8.79 -0.91 12.71
N LYS A 45 -8.18 0.23 12.42
CA LYS A 45 -8.51 1.09 11.27
C LYS A 45 -7.35 1.09 10.30
N GLU A 46 -7.64 0.76 9.04
CA GLU A 46 -6.62 0.59 8.01
C GLU A 46 -7.12 1.13 6.68
N VAL A 47 -6.20 1.48 5.77
CA VAL A 47 -6.60 1.85 4.40
C VAL A 47 -6.95 0.58 3.61
N PHE A 48 -6.05 -0.39 3.62
CA PHE A 48 -6.26 -1.74 3.09
C PHE A 48 -6.02 -2.76 4.20
N PRO A 49 -6.65 -3.96 4.11
CA PRO A 49 -6.42 -5.01 5.08
C PRO A 49 -4.95 -5.42 5.12
N ASP A 50 -4.44 -5.66 6.31
CA ASP A 50 -3.12 -6.22 6.48
C ASP A 50 -3.14 -7.73 6.20
N PHE A 51 -2.17 -8.17 5.44
CA PHE A 51 -1.90 -9.59 5.22
C PHE A 51 -0.40 -9.79 5.04
N GLU A 52 0.08 -10.93 5.46
CA GLU A 52 1.46 -11.35 5.21
C GLU A 52 1.60 -11.79 3.75
N LEU A 53 2.73 -11.46 3.15
CA LEU A 53 2.99 -11.78 1.73
C LEU A 53 3.44 -13.22 1.51
N ASP A 54 3.60 -14.01 2.57
CA ASP A 54 4.12 -15.38 2.52
C ASP A 54 5.44 -15.49 1.75
N GLN A 55 6.30 -14.48 1.87
CA GLN A 55 7.57 -14.38 1.17
C GLN A 55 8.72 -14.06 2.14
N VAL A 56 9.85 -14.72 1.91
CA VAL A 56 11.12 -14.45 2.58
C VAL A 56 12.08 -13.91 1.54
N GLN A 57 12.76 -12.82 1.85
CA GLN A 57 13.75 -12.19 0.99
C GLN A 57 15.14 -12.35 1.58
N ILE A 58 16.06 -12.80 0.76
CA ILE A 58 17.49 -12.88 1.05
C ILE A 58 18.17 -11.82 0.18
N THR A 59 18.93 -10.93 0.81
CA THR A 59 19.66 -9.87 0.11
C THR A 59 21.13 -9.97 0.48
N VAL A 60 22.00 -10.02 -0.52
CA VAL A 60 23.45 -10.05 -0.33
C VAL A 60 24.09 -8.94 -1.15
N PRO A 61 24.60 -7.88 -0.51
CA PRO A 61 25.39 -6.88 -1.19
C PRO A 61 26.73 -7.47 -1.62
N TYR A 62 27.12 -7.22 -2.87
CA TYR A 62 28.44 -7.57 -3.40
C TYR A 62 28.99 -6.36 -4.18
N PRO A 63 29.49 -5.34 -3.47
CA PRO A 63 29.83 -4.05 -4.06
C PRO A 63 30.89 -4.16 -5.15
N GLY A 64 30.62 -3.50 -6.30
CA GLY A 64 31.49 -3.49 -7.47
C GLY A 64 31.42 -4.74 -8.35
N ALA A 65 30.57 -5.72 -8.02
CA ALA A 65 30.39 -6.91 -8.83
C ALA A 65 29.38 -6.67 -9.97
N SER A 66 29.68 -7.22 -11.15
CA SER A 66 28.75 -7.26 -12.28
C SER A 66 27.57 -8.20 -12.00
N PRO A 67 26.43 -8.06 -12.70
CA PRO A 67 25.30 -8.97 -12.55
C PRO A 67 25.67 -10.45 -12.75
N GLN A 68 26.58 -10.77 -13.65
CA GLN A 68 27.04 -12.14 -13.88
C GLN A 68 27.86 -12.69 -12.71
N GLU A 69 28.70 -11.86 -12.06
CA GLU A 69 29.44 -12.25 -10.87
C GLU A 69 28.51 -12.44 -9.67
N VAL A 70 27.50 -11.58 -9.52
CA VAL A 70 26.45 -11.71 -8.51
C VAL A 70 25.65 -13.01 -8.73
N GLU A 71 25.26 -13.31 -9.97
CA GLU A 71 24.57 -14.56 -10.28
C GLU A 71 25.39 -15.78 -9.89
N ARG A 72 26.65 -15.86 -10.37
CA ARG A 72 27.51 -17.03 -10.15
C ARG A 72 28.01 -17.16 -8.72
N GLY A 73 28.38 -16.03 -8.10
CA GLY A 73 28.99 -16.01 -6.77
C GLY A 73 27.99 -16.03 -5.62
N ILE A 74 26.77 -15.57 -5.85
CA ILE A 74 25.77 -15.38 -4.79
C ILE A 74 24.48 -16.15 -5.08
N ILE A 75 23.81 -15.84 -6.20
CA ILE A 75 22.46 -16.29 -6.47
C ILE A 75 22.36 -17.81 -6.56
N LEU A 76 23.21 -18.44 -7.38
CA LEU A 76 23.15 -19.89 -7.59
C LEU A 76 23.39 -20.69 -6.30
N ALA A 77 24.28 -20.21 -5.43
CA ALA A 77 24.54 -20.87 -4.14
C ALA A 77 23.33 -20.78 -3.20
N ILE A 78 22.63 -19.64 -3.20
CA ILE A 78 21.42 -19.45 -2.39
C ILE A 78 20.26 -20.29 -2.95
N GLU A 79 20.04 -20.26 -4.26
CA GLU A 79 18.98 -21.06 -4.91
C GLU A 79 19.14 -22.55 -4.59
N GLU A 80 20.35 -23.10 -4.71
CA GLU A 80 20.63 -24.51 -4.37
C GLU A 80 20.34 -24.80 -2.90
N ALA A 81 20.68 -23.87 -1.99
CA ALA A 81 20.48 -24.06 -0.55
C ALA A 81 19.00 -24.00 -0.15
N VAL A 82 18.15 -23.23 -0.85
CA VAL A 82 16.76 -22.99 -0.42
C VAL A 82 15.71 -23.76 -1.21
N GLN A 83 16.01 -24.21 -2.44
CA GLN A 83 15.03 -24.84 -3.34
C GLN A 83 14.46 -26.15 -2.80
N GLY A 84 15.19 -26.87 -1.96
CA GLY A 84 14.78 -28.14 -1.39
C GLY A 84 14.08 -28.07 -0.03
N LEU A 85 13.86 -26.88 0.52
CA LEU A 85 13.24 -26.71 1.83
C LEU A 85 11.73 -26.99 1.80
N GLU A 86 11.24 -27.63 2.86
CA GLU A 86 9.81 -27.87 3.05
C GLU A 86 9.06 -26.55 3.16
N GLY A 87 7.93 -26.43 2.45
CA GLY A 87 7.10 -25.21 2.45
C GLY A 87 7.47 -24.18 1.38
N VAL A 88 8.49 -24.41 0.55
CA VAL A 88 8.85 -23.55 -0.58
C VAL A 88 7.94 -23.86 -1.77
N ASN A 89 7.27 -22.83 -2.29
CA ASN A 89 6.43 -22.89 -3.49
C ASN A 89 7.25 -22.47 -4.74
N GLU A 90 7.89 -21.31 -4.67
CA GLU A 90 8.63 -20.74 -5.79
C GLU A 90 9.85 -19.96 -5.27
N VAL A 91 10.94 -20.02 -6.03
CA VAL A 91 12.15 -19.22 -5.77
C VAL A 91 12.38 -18.31 -6.97
N ARG A 92 12.44 -17.02 -6.74
CA ARG A 92 12.77 -15.99 -7.74
C ARG A 92 14.01 -15.26 -7.34
N ALA A 93 14.93 -15.08 -8.26
CA ALA A 93 16.16 -14.37 -8.00
C ALA A 93 16.36 -13.20 -8.97
N SER A 94 17.08 -12.19 -8.51
CA SER A 94 17.49 -11.01 -9.28
C SER A 94 18.96 -10.69 -8.99
N ALA A 95 19.80 -10.80 -10.00
CA ALA A 95 21.19 -10.36 -9.96
C ALA A 95 21.29 -8.96 -10.57
N ARG A 96 21.68 -7.99 -9.77
CA ARG A 96 21.95 -6.62 -10.20
C ARG A 96 23.40 -6.26 -9.89
N GLU A 97 23.90 -5.21 -10.50
CA GLU A 97 25.23 -4.68 -10.16
C GLU A 97 25.31 -4.40 -8.65
N GLY A 98 26.26 -5.02 -8.00
CA GLY A 98 26.54 -4.83 -6.57
C GLY A 98 25.57 -5.51 -5.60
N ILE A 99 24.53 -6.23 -6.04
CA ILE A 99 23.53 -6.80 -5.13
C ILE A 99 22.81 -8.02 -5.72
N GLY A 100 22.74 -9.09 -4.93
CA GLY A 100 21.91 -10.26 -5.19
C GLY A 100 20.67 -10.26 -4.31
N THR A 101 19.51 -10.57 -4.90
CA THR A 101 18.27 -10.69 -4.15
C THR A 101 17.57 -11.98 -4.55
N VAL A 102 17.26 -12.83 -3.56
CA VAL A 102 16.46 -14.06 -3.75
C VAL A 102 15.18 -13.92 -2.94
N THR A 103 14.05 -14.13 -3.58
CA THR A 103 12.72 -14.12 -2.95
C THR A 103 12.16 -15.52 -2.98
N VAL A 104 11.89 -16.07 -1.82
CA VAL A 104 11.30 -17.40 -1.64
C VAL A 104 9.82 -17.23 -1.27
N GLU A 105 8.93 -17.73 -2.11
CA GLU A 105 7.48 -17.76 -1.86
C GLU A 105 7.10 -19.04 -1.14
N MET A 106 6.31 -18.94 -0.09
CA MET A 106 5.86 -20.05 0.76
C MET A 106 4.57 -20.64 0.22
N ILE A 107 4.38 -21.95 0.41
CA ILE A 107 3.09 -22.64 0.20
C ILE A 107 2.05 -22.07 1.18
N GLU A 108 0.85 -21.75 0.67
CA GLU A 108 -0.21 -21.17 1.49
C GLU A 108 -0.62 -22.09 2.66
N GLY A 109 -0.60 -21.53 3.87
CA GLY A 109 -0.98 -22.24 5.10
C GLY A 109 0.19 -22.78 5.93
N GLU A 110 1.41 -22.73 5.43
CA GLU A 110 2.62 -23.07 6.17
C GLU A 110 3.06 -21.96 7.16
N ASN A 111 4.04 -22.25 8.00
CA ASN A 111 4.55 -21.29 8.99
C ASN A 111 5.71 -20.46 8.43
N LEU A 112 5.42 -19.21 8.08
CA LEU A 112 6.39 -18.28 7.50
C LEU A 112 7.61 -18.01 8.38
N GLN A 113 7.45 -17.96 9.71
CA GLN A 113 8.56 -17.71 10.64
C GLN A 113 9.50 -18.92 10.70
N ARG A 114 8.95 -20.13 10.68
CA ARG A 114 9.74 -21.36 10.62
C ARG A 114 10.51 -21.41 9.31
N LEU A 115 9.85 -21.20 8.19
CA LEU A 115 10.52 -21.18 6.88
C LEU A 115 11.65 -20.15 6.82
N ALA A 116 11.42 -18.93 7.34
CA ALA A 116 12.45 -17.89 7.38
C ALA A 116 13.66 -18.31 8.24
N GLN A 117 13.44 -19.03 9.35
CA GLN A 117 14.50 -19.55 10.20
C GLN A 117 15.29 -20.67 9.51
N ASP A 118 14.57 -21.57 8.81
CA ASP A 118 15.18 -22.66 8.06
C ASP A 118 16.02 -22.11 6.90
N ILE A 119 15.47 -21.16 6.13
CA ILE A 119 16.22 -20.43 5.08
C ILE A 119 17.47 -19.78 5.65
N LYS A 120 17.34 -19.04 6.77
CA LYS A 120 18.49 -18.39 7.40
C LYS A 120 19.57 -19.41 7.77
N SER A 121 19.18 -20.53 8.34
CA SER A 121 20.10 -21.58 8.76
C SER A 121 20.85 -22.20 7.57
N GLU A 122 20.19 -22.40 6.43
CA GLU A 122 20.84 -22.92 5.23
C GLU A 122 21.74 -21.87 4.55
N VAL A 123 21.31 -20.61 4.48
CA VAL A 123 22.10 -19.52 3.92
C VAL A 123 23.37 -19.27 4.77
N ASP A 124 23.27 -19.32 6.10
CA ASP A 124 24.42 -19.15 7.00
C ASP A 124 25.44 -20.29 6.89
N ARG A 125 25.08 -21.45 6.30
CA ARG A 125 25.99 -22.57 6.01
C ARG A 125 26.78 -22.43 4.71
N ILE A 126 26.40 -21.48 3.86
CA ILE A 126 27.10 -21.27 2.59
C ILE A 126 28.51 -20.68 2.85
N THR A 127 29.55 -21.44 2.55
CA THR A 127 30.94 -21.01 2.73
C THR A 127 31.62 -20.57 1.44
N SER A 128 30.88 -20.64 0.31
CA SER A 128 31.43 -20.36 -1.03
C SER A 128 31.22 -18.91 -1.49
N PHE A 129 30.69 -18.03 -0.65
CA PHE A 129 30.57 -16.63 -1.00
C PHE A 129 31.94 -15.96 -1.21
N PRO A 130 32.06 -15.04 -2.19
CA PRO A 130 33.25 -14.23 -2.35
C PRO A 130 33.59 -13.44 -1.08
N GLU A 131 34.91 -13.27 -0.80
CA GLU A 131 35.41 -12.53 0.38
C GLU A 131 34.87 -11.07 0.43
N GLU A 132 34.64 -10.48 -0.73
CA GLU A 132 34.14 -9.09 -0.85
C GLU A 132 32.63 -8.98 -0.79
N ALA A 133 31.88 -10.08 -0.70
CA ALA A 133 30.46 -10.07 -0.46
C ALA A 133 30.17 -9.75 1.00
N GLU A 134 29.15 -8.94 1.24
CA GLU A 134 28.68 -8.63 2.61
C GLU A 134 27.82 -9.79 3.15
N GLU A 135 27.58 -9.77 4.47
CA GLU A 135 26.77 -10.81 5.11
C GLU A 135 25.34 -10.86 4.55
N PRO A 136 24.80 -12.07 4.29
CA PRO A 136 23.43 -12.23 3.83
C PRO A 136 22.41 -11.70 4.84
N GLN A 137 21.45 -10.94 4.36
CA GLN A 137 20.32 -10.45 5.16
C GLN A 137 19.07 -11.22 4.80
N VAL A 138 18.56 -12.06 5.72
CA VAL A 138 17.32 -12.81 5.55
C VAL A 138 16.19 -12.07 6.28
N THR A 139 15.18 -11.67 5.54
CA THR A 139 14.06 -10.89 6.07
C THR A 139 12.72 -11.41 5.56
N ILE A 140 11.72 -11.46 6.45
CA ILE A 140 10.35 -11.69 6.03
C ILE A 140 9.85 -10.44 5.31
N VAL A 141 9.31 -10.62 4.11
CA VAL A 141 8.79 -9.51 3.33
C VAL A 141 7.50 -9.02 3.98
N SER A 142 7.63 -7.98 4.78
CA SER A 142 6.47 -7.27 5.34
C SER A 142 6.20 -6.01 4.51
N ARG A 143 4.93 -5.74 4.22
CA ARG A 143 4.57 -4.44 3.66
C ARG A 143 4.77 -3.38 4.73
N LYS A 144 5.80 -2.55 4.58
CA LYS A 144 5.92 -1.33 5.37
C LYS A 144 4.64 -0.50 5.19
N ARG A 145 3.98 -0.21 6.29
CA ARG A 145 2.67 0.45 6.31
C ARG A 145 2.85 1.96 6.23
N PHE A 146 3.22 2.43 5.07
CA PHE A 146 3.41 3.84 4.75
C PHE A 146 2.13 4.66 5.02
N VAL A 147 2.25 5.78 5.72
CA VAL A 147 1.14 6.68 6.06
C VAL A 147 1.31 8.06 5.44
N VAL A 148 2.43 8.73 5.73
CA VAL A 148 2.67 10.12 5.33
C VAL A 148 4.04 10.26 4.69
N SER A 149 4.12 11.04 3.61
CA SER A 149 5.37 11.47 3.01
C SER A 149 5.50 12.98 3.09
N LEU A 150 6.63 13.42 3.61
CA LEU A 150 7.00 14.82 3.70
C LEU A 150 8.13 15.10 2.71
N ALA A 151 8.20 16.33 2.19
CA ALA A 151 9.33 16.82 1.44
C ALA A 151 9.94 18.02 2.19
N LEU A 152 11.19 17.87 2.61
CA LEU A 152 12.02 18.97 3.08
C LEU A 152 12.87 19.44 1.90
N TYR A 153 12.75 20.69 1.50
CA TYR A 153 13.39 21.20 0.29
C TYR A 153 13.87 22.65 0.44
N GLY A 154 14.85 23.02 -0.35
CA GLY A 154 15.40 24.38 -0.35
C GLY A 154 16.62 24.51 -1.24
N ASN A 155 17.18 25.72 -1.35
CA ASN A 155 18.40 26.00 -2.12
C ASN A 155 19.66 25.83 -1.27
N GLN A 156 19.67 24.88 -0.35
CA GLN A 156 20.79 24.55 0.52
C GLN A 156 21.54 23.33 -0.02
N GLY A 157 22.83 23.20 0.39
CA GLY A 157 23.60 21.99 0.07
C GLY A 157 23.01 20.72 0.68
N GLU A 158 23.35 19.60 0.08
CA GLU A 158 22.80 18.28 0.48
C GLU A 158 23.06 17.96 1.96
N THR A 159 24.26 18.29 2.47
CA THR A 159 24.62 18.11 3.89
C THR A 159 23.62 18.79 4.82
N VAL A 160 23.32 20.06 4.55
CA VAL A 160 22.37 20.83 5.36
C VAL A 160 20.96 20.24 5.28
N LEU A 161 20.51 19.90 4.07
CA LEU A 161 19.19 19.26 3.88
C LEU A 161 19.10 17.94 4.63
N ARG A 162 20.16 17.13 4.60
CA ARG A 162 20.23 15.85 5.29
C ARG A 162 20.21 16.01 6.81
N GLU A 163 21.03 16.89 7.37
CA GLU A 163 21.07 17.16 8.81
C GLU A 163 19.72 17.64 9.34
N TYR A 164 19.07 18.57 8.62
CA TYR A 164 17.71 19.00 8.99
C TYR A 164 16.66 17.88 8.85
N ALA A 165 16.76 17.03 7.82
CA ALA A 165 15.87 15.89 7.67
C ALA A 165 16.05 14.87 8.81
N GLU A 166 17.28 14.64 9.27
CA GLU A 166 17.59 13.82 10.44
C GLU A 166 17.02 14.42 11.72
N HIS A 167 17.16 15.73 11.90
CA HIS A 167 16.54 16.43 13.02
C HIS A 167 15.02 16.33 13.00
N VAL A 168 14.38 16.49 11.84
CA VAL A 168 12.92 16.29 11.68
C VAL A 168 12.52 14.86 12.00
N ARG A 169 13.28 13.86 11.51
CA ARG A 169 13.07 12.45 11.85
C ARG A 169 13.08 12.22 13.34
N ASP A 170 14.08 12.77 14.05
CA ASP A 170 14.21 12.61 15.49
C ASP A 170 13.08 13.30 16.26
N ARG A 171 12.61 14.45 15.79
CA ARG A 171 11.42 15.13 16.35
C ARG A 171 10.13 14.33 16.13
N LEU A 172 9.99 13.71 14.95
CA LEU A 172 8.85 12.83 14.65
C LEU A 172 8.85 11.59 15.58
N LEU A 173 10.01 10.97 15.79
CA LEU A 173 10.15 9.79 16.66
C LEU A 173 9.97 10.08 18.16
N GLN A 174 9.94 11.36 18.59
CA GLN A 174 9.60 11.75 19.96
C GLN A 174 8.10 11.71 20.22
N ASP A 175 7.24 11.74 19.19
CA ASP A 175 5.80 11.63 19.36
C ASP A 175 5.42 10.15 19.57
N PRO A 176 4.66 9.80 20.63
CA PRO A 176 4.33 8.40 20.95
C PRO A 176 3.50 7.70 19.87
N ASP A 177 2.83 8.46 19.01
CA ASP A 177 2.05 7.92 17.90
C ASP A 177 2.90 7.61 16.65
N ILE A 178 4.21 7.92 16.67
CA ILE A 178 5.12 7.72 15.53
C ILE A 178 6.29 6.84 15.96
N THR A 179 6.41 5.64 15.38
CA THR A 179 7.45 4.67 15.77
C THR A 179 8.46 4.38 14.68
N GLN A 180 8.13 4.64 13.43
CA GLN A 180 9.04 4.38 12.31
C GLN A 180 9.03 5.54 11.31
N VAL A 181 10.23 6.10 11.06
CA VAL A 181 10.48 7.18 10.11
C VAL A 181 11.73 6.86 9.30
N GLU A 182 11.65 6.97 7.99
CA GLU A 182 12.76 6.71 7.08
C GLU A 182 13.04 7.95 6.21
N LEU A 183 14.32 8.17 5.92
CA LEU A 183 14.75 9.15 4.94
C LEU A 183 14.96 8.45 3.60
N VAL A 184 14.36 8.97 2.55
CA VAL A 184 14.38 8.40 1.20
C VAL A 184 14.99 9.40 0.23
N GLY A 185 15.76 8.89 -0.73
CA GLY A 185 16.43 9.74 -1.72
C GLY A 185 17.61 10.51 -1.15
N VAL A 186 18.24 9.96 -0.11
CA VAL A 186 19.48 10.48 0.48
C VAL A 186 20.62 9.51 0.21
N ARG A 187 21.81 10.04 -0.04
CA ARG A 187 23.04 9.25 -0.22
C ARG A 187 23.66 8.91 1.13
N ASN A 188 24.33 7.77 1.23
CA ASN A 188 25.07 7.40 2.44
C ASN A 188 26.26 8.33 2.68
N TYR A 189 26.65 8.52 3.94
CA TYR A 189 27.84 9.29 4.26
C TYR A 189 29.10 8.51 3.89
N GLU A 190 30.06 9.20 3.28
CA GLU A 190 31.36 8.67 2.92
C GLU A 190 32.45 9.71 3.12
N ILE A 191 33.59 9.30 3.64
CA ILE A 191 34.82 10.09 3.59
C ILE A 191 35.66 9.53 2.43
N GLY A 192 35.64 10.26 1.32
CA GLY A 192 36.42 9.94 0.12
C GLY A 192 37.84 10.53 0.25
N ILE A 193 38.86 9.68 0.07
CA ILE A 193 40.26 10.04 0.10
C ILE A 193 40.81 9.77 -1.29
N GLU A 194 41.00 10.82 -2.07
CA GLU A 194 41.42 10.75 -3.46
C GLU A 194 42.91 10.98 -3.56
N ILE A 195 43.69 9.98 -4.07
CA ILE A 195 45.14 10.08 -4.20
C ILE A 195 45.48 9.93 -5.69
N PRO A 196 46.13 10.94 -6.31
CA PRO A 196 46.55 10.84 -7.70
C PRO A 196 47.57 9.71 -7.90
N GLN A 197 47.43 8.97 -8.99
CA GLN A 197 48.33 7.85 -9.31
C GLN A 197 49.81 8.26 -9.34
N ARG A 198 50.11 9.50 -9.78
CA ARG A 198 51.45 10.08 -9.77
C ARG A 198 52.03 10.12 -8.35
N THR A 199 51.24 10.54 -7.38
CA THR A 199 51.65 10.64 -5.97
C THR A 199 51.89 9.27 -5.38
N LEU A 200 51.02 8.27 -5.64
CA LEU A 200 51.24 6.88 -5.23
C LEU A 200 52.56 6.34 -5.75
N ARG A 201 52.89 6.59 -7.03
CA ARG A 201 54.16 6.17 -7.63
C ARG A 201 55.35 6.87 -7.01
N THR A 202 55.27 8.17 -6.73
CA THR A 202 56.37 8.96 -6.13
C THR A 202 56.75 8.40 -4.76
N TYR A 203 55.78 8.01 -3.97
CA TYR A 203 55.97 7.49 -2.62
C TYR A 203 56.03 5.94 -2.55
N ASN A 204 55.95 5.26 -3.70
CA ASN A 204 55.94 3.79 -3.82
C ASN A 204 54.81 3.18 -2.92
N LEU A 205 53.61 3.72 -2.98
CA LEU A 205 52.45 3.30 -2.21
C LEU A 205 51.41 2.70 -3.12
N THR A 206 50.62 1.76 -2.58
CA THR A 206 49.39 1.25 -3.17
C THR A 206 48.19 1.79 -2.41
N LEU A 207 46.98 1.84 -3.05
CA LEU A 207 45.73 2.24 -2.38
C LEU A 207 45.42 1.32 -1.18
N ASP A 208 45.70 0.03 -1.30
CA ASP A 208 45.53 -0.97 -0.23
C ASP A 208 46.40 -0.66 1.01
N GLU A 209 47.67 -0.32 0.79
CA GLU A 209 48.56 0.04 1.88
C GLU A 209 48.13 1.31 2.60
N VAL A 210 47.67 2.32 1.86
CA VAL A 210 47.16 3.54 2.46
C VAL A 210 45.87 3.24 3.25
N ALA A 211 44.93 2.49 2.69
CA ALA A 211 43.69 2.10 3.37
C ALA A 211 43.99 1.34 4.67
N LYS A 212 44.90 0.34 4.63
CA LYS A 212 45.33 -0.42 5.82
C LYS A 212 45.98 0.47 6.88
N ARG A 213 46.80 1.44 6.48
CA ARG A 213 47.44 2.38 7.44
C ARG A 213 46.41 3.25 8.12
N ILE A 214 45.43 3.79 7.36
CA ILE A 214 44.32 4.58 7.89
C ILE A 214 43.52 3.73 8.90
N GLY A 215 43.10 2.53 8.53
CA GLY A 215 42.32 1.65 9.38
C GLY A 215 43.02 1.24 10.67
N ARG A 216 44.35 1.09 10.62
CA ARG A 216 45.20 0.78 11.80
C ARG A 216 45.43 1.99 12.70
N THR A 217 45.38 3.20 12.18
CA THR A 217 45.62 4.44 12.93
C THR A 217 44.34 5.01 13.55
N SER A 218 43.22 4.92 12.86
CA SER A 218 41.90 5.37 13.39
C SER A 218 41.23 4.23 14.12
N LEU A 219 41.52 4.08 15.40
CA LEU A 219 40.95 2.99 16.20
C LEU A 219 40.61 3.44 17.62
N GLU A 220 39.68 2.76 18.24
CA GLU A 220 39.32 2.88 19.66
C GLU A 220 39.36 1.46 20.25
N LEU A 221 40.24 1.23 21.23
CA LEU A 221 40.38 -0.07 21.87
C LEU A 221 40.25 0.02 23.38
N PRO A 222 39.39 -0.83 23.99
CA PRO A 222 39.36 -0.94 25.46
C PRO A 222 40.66 -1.56 25.97
N GLY A 223 41.38 -0.86 26.87
CA GLY A 223 42.62 -1.31 27.50
C GLY A 223 42.37 -2.09 28.80
N GLY A 224 41.13 -2.36 29.16
CA GLY A 224 40.80 -3.02 30.43
C GLY A 224 40.63 -2.05 31.61
N ALA A 225 40.86 -2.53 32.83
CA ALA A 225 40.75 -1.74 34.04
C ALA A 225 41.92 -1.95 34.97
N VAL A 226 42.38 -0.88 35.60
CA VAL A 226 43.38 -0.90 36.69
C VAL A 226 42.61 -0.87 37.99
N LYS A 227 42.85 -1.85 38.88
CA LYS A 227 42.34 -1.87 40.23
C LYS A 227 43.14 -0.92 41.11
N ALA A 228 42.51 0.16 41.58
CA ALA A 228 43.10 1.15 42.48
C ALA A 228 42.39 1.16 43.84
N PRO A 229 43.02 1.68 44.91
CA PRO A 229 42.39 1.74 46.22
C PRO A 229 41.09 2.51 46.25
N GLY A 230 40.83 3.41 45.32
CA GLY A 230 39.58 4.21 45.18
C GLY A 230 38.55 3.63 44.23
N GLY A 231 38.76 2.43 43.66
CA GLY A 231 37.90 1.78 42.68
C GLY A 231 38.60 1.46 41.36
N ASP A 232 37.90 0.81 40.47
CA ASP A 232 38.45 0.42 39.15
C ASP A 232 38.55 1.61 38.21
N ILE A 233 39.72 1.80 37.58
CA ILE A 233 39.97 2.85 36.58
C ILE A 233 40.01 2.19 35.22
N LEU A 234 39.04 2.55 34.35
CA LEU A 234 39.00 2.07 32.96
C LEU A 234 40.10 2.73 32.12
N VAL A 235 40.86 1.92 31.38
CA VAL A 235 41.86 2.38 30.44
C VAL A 235 41.37 2.13 29.03
N ARG A 236 41.54 3.10 28.13
CA ARG A 236 41.24 2.95 26.70
C ARG A 236 42.25 3.71 25.86
N VAL A 237 42.50 3.22 24.67
CA VAL A 237 43.20 3.94 23.60
C VAL A 237 42.13 4.59 22.73
N LYS A 238 42.18 5.92 22.58
CA LYS A 238 41.21 6.70 21.77
C LYS A 238 41.98 7.49 20.71
N GLU A 239 42.21 6.87 19.56
CA GLU A 239 42.82 7.47 18.37
C GLU A 239 41.84 7.56 17.19
N ARG A 240 40.57 7.22 17.40
CA ARG A 240 39.50 7.27 16.40
C ARG A 240 39.32 8.67 15.84
N LYS A 241 39.27 8.75 14.51
CA LYS A 241 39.00 9.96 13.73
C LYS A 241 37.57 9.92 13.20
N ASP A 242 36.81 10.94 13.41
CA ASP A 242 35.39 10.98 13.02
C ASP A 242 35.11 11.86 11.79
N PHE A 243 35.97 12.84 11.50
CA PHE A 243 35.79 13.81 10.43
C PHE A 243 36.95 13.84 9.44
N GLY A 244 36.68 14.19 8.18
CA GLY A 244 37.68 14.18 7.11
C GLY A 244 38.95 14.96 7.44
N HIS A 245 38.87 16.14 8.09
CA HIS A 245 40.01 16.93 8.51
C HIS A 245 40.89 16.25 9.58
N GLU A 246 40.33 15.33 10.35
CA GLU A 246 41.09 14.55 11.34
C GLU A 246 41.87 13.41 10.66
N PHE A 247 41.28 12.80 9.62
CA PHE A 247 41.98 11.81 8.80
C PHE A 247 43.18 12.42 8.07
N GLY A 248 43.10 13.71 7.66
CA GLY A 248 44.21 14.41 7.03
C GLY A 248 45.52 14.38 7.86
N LYS A 249 45.40 14.37 9.18
CA LYS A 249 46.55 14.38 10.11
C LYS A 249 47.18 13.02 10.37
N ILE A 250 46.70 11.98 9.69
CA ILE A 250 47.30 10.61 9.83
C ILE A 250 48.63 10.58 9.10
N PRO A 251 49.73 10.19 9.78
CA PRO A 251 51.01 10.01 9.12
C PRO A 251 50.99 8.73 8.27
N ILE A 252 51.16 8.89 6.96
CA ILE A 252 51.22 7.78 6.01
C ILE A 252 52.64 7.26 5.88
N ILE A 253 53.62 8.13 5.92
CA ILE A 253 55.04 7.74 5.87
C ILE A 253 55.74 8.43 7.05
N THR A 254 56.55 7.65 7.76
CA THR A 254 57.47 8.19 8.77
C THR A 254 58.87 7.79 8.39
N ALA A 255 59.73 8.76 8.12
CA ALA A 255 61.13 8.52 7.80
C ALA A 255 61.96 8.26 9.06
N ASN A 256 63.16 7.69 8.91
CA ASN A 256 64.02 7.35 10.03
C ASN A 256 64.53 8.58 10.83
N ASP A 257 64.48 9.77 10.23
CA ASP A 257 64.81 11.05 10.84
C ASP A 257 63.63 11.69 11.60
N GLY A 258 62.47 11.02 11.62
CA GLY A 258 61.25 11.50 12.27
C GLY A 258 60.36 12.40 11.38
N THR A 259 60.79 12.67 10.13
CA THR A 259 59.96 13.43 9.17
C THR A 259 58.74 12.58 8.81
N GLN A 260 57.57 13.22 8.80
CA GLN A 260 56.29 12.59 8.49
C GLN A 260 55.65 13.20 7.24
N VAL A 261 55.10 12.35 6.40
CA VAL A 261 54.19 12.74 5.30
C VAL A 261 52.79 12.41 5.76
N LEU A 262 51.96 13.44 5.92
CA LEU A 262 50.59 13.32 6.35
C LEU A 262 49.69 12.94 5.16
N LEU A 263 48.52 12.41 5.46
CA LEU A 263 47.53 12.06 4.44
C LEU A 263 47.10 13.29 3.62
N GLU A 264 46.92 14.45 4.27
CA GLU A 264 46.58 15.71 3.61
C GLU A 264 47.64 16.24 2.64
N ASP A 265 48.91 15.81 2.77
CA ASP A 265 49.99 16.16 1.85
C ASP A 265 49.92 15.40 0.52
N ILE A 266 49.25 14.25 0.51
CA ILE A 266 49.23 13.34 -0.64
C ILE A 266 47.82 13.08 -1.20
N ALA A 267 46.76 13.48 -0.50
CA ALA A 267 45.36 13.19 -0.84
C ALA A 267 44.47 14.41 -0.76
N ASP A 268 43.44 14.45 -1.60
CA ASP A 268 42.26 15.29 -1.41
C ASP A 268 41.23 14.54 -0.59
N ILE A 269 40.78 15.12 0.54
CA ILE A 269 39.90 14.46 1.49
C ILE A 269 38.55 15.17 1.47
N LYS A 270 37.52 14.42 1.07
CA LYS A 270 36.13 14.88 0.96
C LYS A 270 35.26 14.20 2.00
N ASP A 271 34.81 14.92 3.03
CA ASP A 271 33.79 14.44 3.97
C ASP A 271 32.44 14.78 3.38
N GLY A 272 31.75 13.78 2.83
CA GLY A 272 30.54 14.00 2.05
C GLY A 272 29.67 12.75 1.94
N PHE A 273 29.31 12.42 0.73
CA PHE A 273 28.41 11.32 0.43
C PHE A 273 28.99 10.37 -0.62
N GLU A 274 28.57 9.12 -0.57
CA GLU A 274 28.84 8.13 -1.58
C GLU A 274 28.45 8.63 -2.98
N GLU A 275 29.27 8.40 -3.98
CA GLU A 275 28.98 8.77 -5.37
C GLU A 275 27.95 7.80 -5.95
N THR A 276 26.71 8.22 -5.97
CA THR A 276 25.58 7.47 -6.53
C THR A 276 24.72 8.38 -7.41
N ASP A 277 24.08 7.79 -8.40
CA ASP A 277 23.19 8.48 -9.33
C ASP A 277 21.78 8.67 -8.71
N HIS A 278 21.75 9.22 -7.46
CA HIS A 278 20.52 9.51 -6.75
C HIS A 278 20.33 11.02 -6.57
N ALA A 279 19.16 11.52 -6.94
CA ALA A 279 18.77 12.91 -6.71
C ALA A 279 17.27 13.03 -6.52
N ALA A 280 16.83 13.95 -5.68
CA ALA A 280 15.44 14.30 -5.51
C ALA A 280 15.24 15.82 -5.52
N THR A 281 14.16 16.26 -6.17
CA THR A 281 13.79 17.69 -6.20
C THR A 281 12.29 17.85 -5.92
N TYR A 282 11.95 18.97 -5.30
CA TYR A 282 10.57 19.41 -5.14
C TYR A 282 10.43 20.85 -5.64
N ASN A 283 9.55 21.06 -6.61
CA ASN A 283 9.39 22.34 -7.31
C ASN A 283 10.74 22.89 -7.84
N GLY A 284 11.57 22.02 -8.41
CA GLY A 284 12.88 22.35 -8.97
C GLY A 284 13.99 22.63 -7.96
N LYS A 285 13.74 22.49 -6.66
CA LYS A 285 14.75 22.66 -5.60
C LYS A 285 15.17 21.32 -5.03
N PRO A 286 16.44 21.14 -4.64
CA PRO A 286 16.89 19.94 -3.93
C PRO A 286 15.98 19.60 -2.75
N ALA A 287 15.67 18.31 -2.57
CA ALA A 287 14.73 17.85 -1.56
C ALA A 287 15.16 16.51 -0.94
N VAL A 288 14.85 16.36 0.34
CA VAL A 288 14.91 15.09 1.07
C VAL A 288 13.50 14.65 1.42
N ILE A 289 13.19 13.38 1.19
CA ILE A 289 11.89 12.80 1.49
C ILE A 289 11.96 12.10 2.85
N ILE A 290 10.96 12.41 3.70
CA ILE A 290 10.79 11.79 5.01
C ILE A 290 9.50 10.98 4.95
N GLU A 291 9.61 9.69 5.08
CA GLU A 291 8.47 8.78 5.05
C GLU A 291 8.16 8.26 6.46
N VAL A 292 6.90 8.41 6.86
CA VAL A 292 6.40 7.99 8.17
C VAL A 292 5.53 6.76 7.99
N TYR A 293 5.83 5.74 8.77
CA TYR A 293 5.16 4.44 8.72
C TYR A 293 4.39 4.18 10.02
N ARG A 294 3.38 3.33 9.95
CA ARG A 294 2.72 2.78 11.13
C ARG A 294 3.20 1.38 11.43
N VAL A 295 3.21 1.01 12.71
CA VAL A 295 3.59 -0.32 13.20
C VAL A 295 2.53 -0.81 14.18
N GLY A 296 2.26 -2.11 14.17
CA GLY A 296 1.31 -2.74 15.11
C GLY A 296 -0.10 -2.16 15.00
N ASP A 297 -0.67 -1.76 16.13
CA ASP A 297 -2.05 -1.28 16.24
C ASP A 297 -2.25 0.21 15.94
N GLN A 298 -1.19 0.92 15.53
CA GLN A 298 -1.28 2.33 15.15
C GLN A 298 -2.23 2.52 13.97
N THR A 299 -3.05 3.57 14.01
CA THR A 299 -3.97 3.89 12.92
C THR A 299 -3.37 4.91 11.94
N PRO A 300 -3.71 4.88 10.65
CA PRO A 300 -3.24 5.90 9.70
C PRO A 300 -3.61 7.32 10.14
N VAL A 301 -4.76 7.47 10.79
CA VAL A 301 -5.28 8.78 11.23
C VAL A 301 -4.49 9.31 12.43
N SER A 302 -4.14 8.47 13.43
CA SER A 302 -3.33 8.91 14.58
C SER A 302 -1.95 9.33 14.15
N VAL A 303 -1.26 8.51 13.34
CA VAL A 303 0.09 8.79 12.80
C VAL A 303 0.08 10.07 11.96
N SER A 304 -0.89 10.23 11.06
CA SER A 304 -1.00 11.44 10.23
C SER A 304 -1.25 12.69 11.07
N SER A 305 -2.15 12.62 12.05
CA SER A 305 -2.45 13.75 12.94
C SER A 305 -1.22 14.16 13.77
N ALA A 306 -0.47 13.18 14.30
CA ALA A 306 0.79 13.40 14.99
C ALA A 306 1.82 14.05 14.06
N THR A 307 1.99 13.50 12.85
CA THR A 307 2.89 14.05 11.84
C THR A 307 2.54 15.50 11.51
N LYS A 308 1.27 15.83 11.27
CA LYS A 308 0.81 17.19 10.98
C LYS A 308 1.11 18.16 12.14
N ARG A 309 0.96 17.73 13.41
CA ARG A 309 1.34 18.54 14.58
C ARG A 309 2.82 18.84 14.60
N VAL A 310 3.67 17.83 14.42
CA VAL A 310 5.12 17.99 14.40
C VAL A 310 5.58 18.86 13.24
N VAL A 311 5.05 18.64 12.03
CA VAL A 311 5.34 19.45 10.84
C VAL A 311 5.00 20.92 11.05
N ALA A 312 3.85 21.21 11.67
CA ALA A 312 3.43 22.58 11.97
C ALA A 312 4.36 23.26 13.01
N ALA A 313 4.92 22.50 13.96
CA ALA A 313 5.89 23.01 14.92
C ALA A 313 7.24 23.27 14.24
N VAL A 314 7.77 22.28 13.53
CA VAL A 314 9.07 22.35 12.85
C VAL A 314 9.10 23.47 11.80
N ASN A 315 8.03 23.65 11.01
CA ASN A 315 7.97 24.74 10.00
C ASN A 315 8.12 26.15 10.59
N ARG A 316 7.87 26.34 11.89
CA ARG A 316 8.10 27.64 12.57
C ARG A 316 9.57 27.82 12.97
N GLU A 317 10.30 26.74 13.09
CA GLU A 317 11.69 26.68 13.55
C GLU A 317 12.68 26.56 12.38
N LEU A 318 12.20 26.25 11.15
CA LEU A 318 13.06 26.08 9.97
C LEU A 318 13.76 27.39 9.62
N PRO A 319 15.06 27.34 9.30
CA PRO A 319 15.79 28.50 8.83
C PRO A 319 15.27 29.05 7.50
N PRO A 320 15.46 30.34 7.23
CA PRO A 320 15.11 30.95 5.95
C PRO A 320 15.73 30.20 4.78
N GLY A 321 14.92 29.88 3.76
CA GLY A 321 15.37 29.16 2.56
C GLY A 321 15.11 27.66 2.60
N LEU A 322 14.71 27.08 3.74
CA LEU A 322 14.18 25.72 3.85
C LEU A 322 12.66 25.76 4.00
N SER A 323 11.99 24.78 3.44
CA SER A 323 10.55 24.60 3.57
C SER A 323 10.23 23.12 3.67
N MET A 324 9.20 22.77 4.46
CA MET A 324 8.72 21.41 4.57
C MET A 324 7.23 21.35 4.24
N VAL A 325 6.85 20.42 3.36
CA VAL A 325 5.46 20.20 2.96
C VAL A 325 5.05 18.75 3.15
N LEU A 326 3.78 18.57 3.46
CA LEU A 326 3.16 17.26 3.42
C LEU A 326 2.85 16.95 1.96
N ARG A 327 3.52 15.95 1.40
CA ARG A 327 3.44 15.58 0.00
C ARG A 327 2.31 14.60 -0.28
N TYR A 328 2.11 13.64 0.60
CA TYR A 328 1.10 12.59 0.43
C TYR A 328 0.67 12.04 1.79
N ASP A 329 -0.63 11.89 1.97
CA ASP A 329 -1.22 11.37 3.20
C ASP A 329 -2.26 10.28 2.89
N ARG A 330 -1.94 9.05 3.23
CA ARG A 330 -2.86 7.92 3.06
C ARG A 330 -4.07 7.97 3.98
N SER A 331 -3.97 8.68 5.10
CA SER A 331 -5.10 8.81 6.01
C SER A 331 -6.26 9.57 5.37
N ASP A 332 -5.99 10.49 4.45
CA ASP A 332 -7.04 11.23 3.73
C ASP A 332 -7.90 10.30 2.87
N ILE A 333 -7.31 9.28 2.23
CA ILE A 333 -8.03 8.26 1.48
C ILE A 333 -8.99 7.50 2.41
N TYR A 334 -8.50 7.08 3.60
CA TYR A 334 -9.32 6.41 4.60
C TYR A 334 -10.48 7.29 5.06
N MET A 335 -10.19 8.56 5.39
CA MET A 335 -11.21 9.51 5.87
C MET A 335 -12.28 9.81 4.81
N GLN A 336 -11.89 10.00 3.55
CA GLN A 336 -12.83 10.20 2.44
C GLN A 336 -13.78 8.98 2.28
N ARG A 337 -13.25 7.77 2.37
CA ARG A 337 -14.07 6.54 2.28
C ARG A 337 -14.98 6.35 3.48
N MET A 338 -14.50 6.66 4.67
CA MET A 338 -15.32 6.64 5.89
C MET A 338 -16.45 7.66 5.82
N GLN A 339 -16.15 8.89 5.40
CA GLN A 339 -17.17 9.93 5.20
C GLN A 339 -18.20 9.52 4.14
N LEU A 340 -17.77 8.91 3.04
CA LEU A 340 -18.66 8.39 2.01
C LEU A 340 -19.59 7.30 2.57
N LEU A 341 -19.06 6.35 3.35
CA LEU A 341 -19.84 5.31 4.01
C LEU A 341 -20.90 5.91 4.92
N ILE A 342 -20.51 6.84 5.80
CA ILE A 342 -21.39 7.51 6.74
C ILE A 342 -22.47 8.30 5.99
N LYS A 343 -22.09 9.09 4.98
CA LYS A 343 -23.02 9.87 4.14
C LYS A 343 -24.01 8.96 3.43
N ASN A 344 -23.55 7.88 2.80
CA ASN A 344 -24.41 6.92 2.10
C ASN A 344 -25.33 6.19 3.10
N GLY A 345 -24.80 5.83 4.28
CA GLY A 345 -25.59 5.23 5.35
C GLY A 345 -26.74 6.13 5.79
N PHE A 346 -26.48 7.41 6.09
CA PHE A 346 -27.52 8.35 6.49
C PHE A 346 -28.50 8.68 5.36
N MET A 347 -28.02 8.86 4.12
CA MET A 347 -28.89 9.08 2.97
C MET A 347 -29.79 7.86 2.69
N GLY A 348 -29.20 6.65 2.72
CA GLY A 348 -29.95 5.40 2.54
C GLY A 348 -30.99 5.21 3.63
N LEU A 349 -30.61 5.37 4.89
CA LEU A 349 -31.52 5.32 6.03
C LEU A 349 -32.67 6.33 5.90
N GLY A 350 -32.34 7.58 5.54
CA GLY A 350 -33.34 8.64 5.34
C GLY A 350 -34.32 8.33 4.19
N LEU A 351 -33.76 7.87 3.04
CA LEU A 351 -34.59 7.50 1.88
C LEU A 351 -35.52 6.33 2.20
N VAL A 352 -34.97 5.26 2.81
CA VAL A 352 -35.76 4.10 3.24
C VAL A 352 -36.85 4.52 4.23
N PHE A 353 -36.49 5.31 5.24
CA PHE A 353 -37.48 5.81 6.21
C PHE A 353 -38.62 6.61 5.54
N VAL A 354 -38.29 7.51 4.63
CA VAL A 354 -39.28 8.31 3.90
C VAL A 354 -40.19 7.41 3.04
N LEU A 355 -39.62 6.48 2.28
CA LEU A 355 -40.35 5.54 1.45
C LEU A 355 -41.29 4.67 2.31
N LEU A 356 -40.74 4.09 3.39
CA LEU A 356 -41.57 3.27 4.30
C LEU A 356 -42.67 4.09 4.96
N ALA A 357 -42.42 5.34 5.38
CA ALA A 357 -43.37 6.21 6.00
C ALA A 357 -44.50 6.65 5.02
N LEU A 358 -44.31 6.55 3.71
CA LEU A 358 -45.33 6.77 2.70
C LEU A 358 -46.35 5.62 2.62
N PHE A 359 -45.91 4.39 2.88
CA PHE A 359 -46.76 3.19 2.72
C PHE A 359 -47.18 2.55 4.03
N LEU A 360 -46.30 2.58 5.05
CA LEU A 360 -46.53 2.01 6.38
C LEU A 360 -46.80 3.13 7.39
N GLU A 361 -47.38 2.79 8.55
CA GLU A 361 -47.44 3.74 9.67
C GLU A 361 -46.03 4.26 10.04
N VAL A 362 -45.91 5.57 10.24
CA VAL A 362 -44.61 6.25 10.50
C VAL A 362 -43.84 5.62 11.66
N ARG A 363 -44.54 5.13 12.70
CA ARG A 363 -43.89 4.44 13.81
C ARG A 363 -43.30 3.06 13.42
N LEU A 364 -44.07 2.33 12.63
CA LEU A 364 -43.61 1.05 12.09
C LEU A 364 -42.42 1.29 11.16
N ALA A 365 -42.51 2.28 10.27
CA ALA A 365 -41.40 2.69 9.41
C ALA A 365 -40.14 3.07 10.20
N PHE A 366 -40.30 3.77 11.34
CA PHE A 366 -39.17 4.10 12.22
C PHE A 366 -38.48 2.84 12.81
N TRP A 367 -39.25 1.88 13.34
CA TRP A 367 -38.68 0.66 13.91
C TRP A 367 -38.01 -0.23 12.87
N VAL A 368 -38.63 -0.37 11.69
CA VAL A 368 -38.04 -1.10 10.57
C VAL A 368 -36.75 -0.43 10.10
N ALA A 369 -36.74 0.89 9.93
CA ALA A 369 -35.56 1.62 9.52
C ALA A 369 -34.41 1.56 10.58
N LEU A 370 -34.78 1.50 11.88
CA LEU A 370 -33.80 1.38 12.98
C LEU A 370 -33.08 0.02 12.96
N GLY A 371 -33.65 -1.00 12.32
CA GLY A 371 -32.98 -2.28 12.08
C GLY A 371 -31.63 -2.15 11.36
N ILE A 372 -31.49 -1.14 10.47
CA ILE A 372 -30.22 -0.89 9.75
C ILE A 372 -29.09 -0.58 10.73
N PRO A 373 -29.13 0.49 11.55
CA PRO A 373 -28.05 0.79 12.49
C PRO A 373 -27.85 -0.33 13.53
N ILE A 374 -28.89 -1.06 13.93
CA ILE A 374 -28.77 -2.19 14.86
C ILE A 374 -27.93 -3.30 14.22
N SER A 375 -28.21 -3.66 12.96
CA SER A 375 -27.51 -4.73 12.24
C SER A 375 -26.05 -4.34 11.94
N PHE A 376 -25.80 -3.10 11.56
CA PHE A 376 -24.46 -2.60 11.26
C PHE A 376 -23.59 -2.48 12.51
N LEU A 377 -24.09 -1.80 13.55
CA LEU A 377 -23.33 -1.66 14.79
C LEU A 377 -23.18 -3.01 15.50
N GLY A 378 -24.24 -3.84 15.49
CA GLY A 378 -24.17 -5.18 16.07
C GLY A 378 -23.12 -6.08 15.41
N SER A 379 -22.95 -5.98 14.09
CA SER A 379 -21.91 -6.73 13.37
C SER A 379 -20.49 -6.35 13.80
N LEU A 380 -20.26 -5.08 14.16
CA LEU A 380 -18.92 -4.62 14.63
C LEU A 380 -18.45 -5.33 15.92
N LEU A 381 -19.35 -5.95 16.68
CA LEU A 381 -18.97 -6.75 17.85
C LEU A 381 -18.21 -8.02 17.48
N PHE A 382 -18.47 -8.57 16.31
CA PHE A 382 -17.93 -9.86 15.88
C PHE A 382 -16.68 -9.73 15.01
N LEU A 383 -16.49 -8.59 14.31
CA LEU A 383 -15.37 -8.40 13.40
C LEU A 383 -13.98 -8.55 14.05
N PRO A 384 -13.74 -8.02 15.28
CA PRO A 384 -12.44 -8.20 15.94
C PRO A 384 -12.12 -9.66 16.28
N ALA A 385 -13.14 -10.49 16.56
CA ALA A 385 -12.94 -11.90 16.89
C ALA A 385 -12.47 -12.75 15.71
N VAL A 386 -12.64 -12.25 14.47
CA VAL A 386 -12.21 -12.88 13.22
C VAL A 386 -11.14 -12.07 12.50
N ASP A 387 -10.48 -11.19 13.22
CA ASP A 387 -9.37 -10.32 12.77
C ASP A 387 -9.72 -9.49 11.51
N VAL A 388 -10.94 -8.95 11.45
CA VAL A 388 -11.37 -8.05 10.39
C VAL A 388 -11.35 -6.60 10.88
N SER A 389 -10.59 -5.76 10.17
CA SER A 389 -10.46 -4.32 10.44
C SER A 389 -11.48 -3.49 9.67
N ILE A 390 -11.68 -2.22 10.09
CA ILE A 390 -12.40 -1.23 9.26
C ILE A 390 -11.42 -0.68 8.22
N ASN A 391 -11.59 -1.11 6.99
CA ASN A 391 -10.76 -0.74 5.84
C ASN A 391 -11.63 -0.53 4.58
N MET A 392 -11.02 -0.19 3.44
CA MET A 392 -11.75 0.07 2.20
C MET A 392 -12.62 -1.10 1.75
N VAL A 393 -12.16 -2.34 1.95
CA VAL A 393 -12.87 -3.55 1.52
C VAL A 393 -14.04 -3.86 2.44
N SER A 394 -13.83 -3.79 3.77
CA SER A 394 -14.92 -3.98 4.74
C SER A 394 -15.97 -2.86 4.66
N MET A 395 -15.55 -1.60 4.43
CA MET A 395 -16.48 -0.48 4.20
C MET A 395 -17.30 -0.69 2.91
N PHE A 396 -16.69 -1.21 1.85
CA PHE A 396 -17.41 -1.57 0.63
C PHE A 396 -18.45 -2.67 0.91
N ALA A 397 -18.10 -3.70 1.68
CA ALA A 397 -19.04 -4.75 2.07
C ALA A 397 -20.23 -4.19 2.88
N PHE A 398 -19.99 -3.23 3.78
CA PHE A 398 -21.07 -2.52 4.47
C PHE A 398 -22.00 -1.75 3.50
N ILE A 399 -21.45 -1.07 2.50
CA ILE A 399 -22.26 -0.34 1.49
C ILE A 399 -23.12 -1.33 0.69
N VAL A 400 -22.55 -2.47 0.28
CA VAL A 400 -23.30 -3.51 -0.47
C VAL A 400 -24.42 -4.09 0.36
N THR A 401 -24.18 -4.36 1.64
CA THR A 401 -25.21 -4.94 2.53
C THR A 401 -26.33 -3.97 2.90
N LEU A 402 -26.08 -2.66 2.79
CA LEU A 402 -27.05 -1.64 3.20
C LEU A 402 -28.43 -1.82 2.54
N GLY A 403 -28.46 -2.09 1.24
CA GLY A 403 -29.70 -2.29 0.49
C GLY A 403 -30.40 -3.62 0.80
N ILE A 404 -29.62 -4.67 1.09
CA ILE A 404 -30.15 -6.03 1.25
C ILE A 404 -30.74 -6.24 2.66
N VAL A 405 -30.09 -5.69 3.69
CA VAL A 405 -30.49 -5.84 5.10
C VAL A 405 -31.87 -5.25 5.40
N VAL A 406 -32.24 -4.22 4.65
CA VAL A 406 -33.52 -3.54 4.86
C VAL A 406 -34.72 -4.41 4.46
N ASP A 407 -34.55 -5.23 3.42
CA ASP A 407 -35.65 -6.02 2.83
C ASP A 407 -36.29 -6.96 3.85
N ASP A 408 -35.49 -7.63 4.67
CA ASP A 408 -35.95 -8.58 5.67
C ASP A 408 -36.86 -7.93 6.71
N ALA A 409 -36.46 -6.79 7.25
CA ALA A 409 -37.22 -6.03 8.22
C ALA A 409 -38.51 -5.41 7.60
N ILE A 410 -38.47 -5.02 6.31
CA ILE A 410 -39.65 -4.51 5.56
C ILE A 410 -40.69 -5.61 5.45
N VAL A 411 -40.31 -6.81 5.01
CA VAL A 411 -41.26 -7.92 4.80
C VAL A 411 -41.90 -8.33 6.12
N VAL A 412 -41.10 -8.38 7.22
CA VAL A 412 -41.65 -8.66 8.56
C VAL A 412 -42.64 -7.53 8.98
N GLY A 413 -42.23 -6.28 8.86
CA GLY A 413 -43.01 -5.12 9.23
C GLY A 413 -44.34 -5.02 8.44
N GLU A 414 -44.27 -5.29 7.12
CA GLU A 414 -45.46 -5.29 6.23
C GLU A 414 -46.45 -6.38 6.60
N ASN A 415 -45.97 -7.61 6.82
CA ASN A 415 -46.88 -8.71 7.18
C ASN A 415 -47.51 -8.50 8.56
N VAL A 416 -46.79 -7.97 9.53
CA VAL A 416 -47.36 -7.55 10.83
C VAL A 416 -48.42 -6.49 10.65
N TYR A 417 -48.16 -5.50 9.81
CA TYR A 417 -49.11 -4.41 9.52
C TYR A 417 -50.37 -4.94 8.81
N HIS A 418 -50.25 -5.87 7.88
CA HIS A 418 -51.35 -6.52 7.19
C HIS A 418 -52.26 -7.27 8.17
N HIS A 419 -51.73 -8.03 9.12
CA HIS A 419 -52.54 -8.67 10.17
C HIS A 419 -53.23 -7.65 11.06
N HIS A 420 -52.57 -6.54 11.40
CA HIS A 420 -53.18 -5.47 12.19
C HIS A 420 -54.34 -4.78 11.44
N GLN A 421 -54.20 -4.52 10.15
CA GLN A 421 -55.27 -3.96 9.32
C GLN A 421 -56.52 -4.86 9.29
N ARG A 422 -56.36 -6.17 9.44
CA ARG A 422 -57.48 -7.15 9.57
C ARG A 422 -58.10 -7.17 10.95
N GLY A 423 -57.73 -6.26 11.86
CA GLY A 423 -58.30 -6.12 13.19
C GLY A 423 -57.62 -6.92 14.29
N VAL A 424 -56.47 -7.57 14.00
CA VAL A 424 -55.70 -8.29 15.03
C VAL A 424 -54.97 -7.27 15.92
N PRO A 425 -55.00 -7.41 17.28
CA PRO A 425 -54.24 -6.57 18.17
C PRO A 425 -52.72 -6.60 17.87
N TRP A 426 -52.03 -5.46 18.03
CA TRP A 426 -50.61 -5.30 17.66
C TRP A 426 -49.71 -6.42 18.14
N LEU A 427 -49.79 -6.82 19.42
CA LEU A 427 -48.92 -7.90 19.98
C LEU A 427 -49.20 -9.25 19.30
N LYS A 428 -50.49 -9.59 19.04
CA LYS A 428 -50.79 -10.83 18.32
C LYS A 428 -50.41 -10.73 16.85
N ALA A 429 -50.64 -9.59 16.23
CA ALA A 429 -50.27 -9.34 14.84
C ALA A 429 -48.76 -9.46 14.66
N SER A 430 -47.93 -8.94 15.59
CA SER A 430 -46.49 -9.05 15.53
C SER A 430 -45.98 -10.50 15.65
N ILE A 431 -46.61 -11.32 16.55
CA ILE A 431 -46.26 -12.73 16.71
C ILE A 431 -46.65 -13.56 15.48
N PHE A 432 -47.90 -13.42 15.02
CA PHE A 432 -48.40 -14.20 13.89
C PHE A 432 -47.75 -13.78 12.57
N GLY A 433 -47.68 -12.49 12.32
CA GLY A 433 -47.06 -11.95 11.09
C GLY A 433 -45.60 -12.33 10.96
N THR A 434 -44.83 -12.24 12.04
CA THR A 434 -43.42 -12.66 12.03
C THR A 434 -43.25 -14.17 11.82
N ARG A 435 -44.07 -15.00 12.49
CA ARG A 435 -43.98 -16.47 12.33
C ARG A 435 -44.35 -16.96 10.94
N GLU A 436 -45.35 -16.38 10.32
CA GLU A 436 -45.81 -16.75 9.00
C GLU A 436 -44.73 -16.64 7.95
N ILE A 437 -43.89 -15.60 8.06
CA ILE A 437 -42.81 -15.33 7.10
C ILE A 437 -41.40 -15.70 7.61
N ALA A 438 -41.30 -16.24 8.84
CA ALA A 438 -39.99 -16.59 9.41
C ALA A 438 -39.18 -17.55 8.54
N MET A 439 -39.83 -18.57 7.98
CA MET A 439 -39.15 -19.52 7.09
C MET A 439 -38.68 -18.87 5.79
N PRO A 440 -39.53 -18.18 4.99
CA PRO A 440 -39.09 -17.50 3.77
C PRO A 440 -37.95 -16.51 4.02
N VAL A 441 -38.04 -15.67 5.04
CA VAL A 441 -37.01 -14.68 5.39
C VAL A 441 -35.70 -15.38 5.81
N THR A 442 -35.78 -16.42 6.65
CA THR A 442 -34.57 -17.16 7.04
C THR A 442 -33.85 -17.75 5.82
N PHE A 443 -34.59 -18.42 4.92
CA PHE A 443 -33.99 -18.98 3.71
C PHE A 443 -33.48 -17.92 2.75
N SER A 444 -34.13 -16.78 2.63
CA SER A 444 -33.64 -15.64 1.85
C SER A 444 -32.30 -15.17 2.36
N VAL A 445 -32.19 -14.91 3.66
CA VAL A 445 -30.95 -14.45 4.30
C VAL A 445 -29.85 -15.50 4.21
N LEU A 446 -30.16 -16.78 4.47
CA LEU A 446 -29.19 -17.86 4.31
C LEU A 446 -28.69 -17.99 2.87
N THR A 447 -29.57 -17.83 1.88
CA THR A 447 -29.19 -17.83 0.46
C THR A 447 -28.23 -16.67 0.18
N ASN A 448 -28.51 -15.47 0.70
CA ASN A 448 -27.61 -14.34 0.58
C ASN A 448 -26.24 -14.62 1.23
N MET A 449 -26.21 -15.18 2.44
CA MET A 449 -24.96 -15.58 3.09
C MET A 449 -24.16 -16.57 2.25
N VAL A 450 -24.83 -17.62 1.74
CA VAL A 450 -24.19 -18.67 0.92
C VAL A 450 -23.65 -18.11 -0.39
N THR A 451 -24.32 -17.14 -0.98
CA THR A 451 -23.86 -16.48 -2.23
C THR A 451 -22.49 -15.80 -2.07
N PHE A 452 -22.15 -15.31 -0.89
CA PHE A 452 -20.86 -14.69 -0.62
C PHE A 452 -19.76 -15.67 -0.17
N LEU A 453 -20.11 -16.91 0.22
CA LEU A 453 -19.13 -17.91 0.67
C LEU A 453 -18.02 -18.23 -0.35
N PRO A 454 -18.26 -18.29 -1.68
CA PRO A 454 -17.19 -18.57 -2.64
C PRO A 454 -16.00 -17.64 -2.55
N LEU A 455 -16.18 -16.40 -2.07
CA LEU A 455 -15.08 -15.43 -1.88
C LEU A 455 -14.06 -15.87 -0.82
N PHE A 456 -14.41 -16.81 0.08
CA PHE A 456 -13.44 -17.41 1.01
C PHE A 456 -12.43 -18.34 0.33
N PHE A 457 -12.78 -18.88 -0.81
CA PHE A 457 -12.00 -19.90 -1.53
C PHE A 457 -11.17 -19.32 -2.67
N VAL A 458 -11.15 -18.00 -2.82
CA VAL A 458 -10.28 -17.34 -3.81
C VAL A 458 -8.83 -17.46 -3.35
N PRO A 459 -7.93 -18.09 -4.16
CA PRO A 459 -6.54 -18.28 -3.76
C PRO A 459 -5.70 -17.00 -3.86
N GLY A 460 -4.53 -17.01 -3.22
CA GLY A 460 -3.51 -15.99 -3.31
C GLY A 460 -3.87 -14.64 -2.63
N ILE A 461 -3.14 -13.61 -2.99
CA ILE A 461 -3.26 -12.26 -2.39
C ILE A 461 -4.68 -11.69 -2.52
N LEU A 462 -5.33 -11.90 -3.67
CA LEU A 462 -6.71 -11.44 -3.88
C LEU A 462 -7.68 -12.11 -2.93
N GLY A 463 -7.50 -13.40 -2.65
CA GLY A 463 -8.30 -14.14 -1.68
C GLY A 463 -8.15 -13.58 -0.27
N LYS A 464 -6.90 -13.29 0.16
CA LYS A 464 -6.64 -12.67 1.47
C LYS A 464 -7.34 -11.32 1.64
N VAL A 465 -7.47 -10.55 0.57
CA VAL A 465 -8.18 -9.27 0.55
C VAL A 465 -9.70 -9.48 0.56
N PHE A 466 -10.21 -10.33 -0.33
CA PHE A 466 -11.66 -10.49 -0.53
C PHE A 466 -12.37 -11.28 0.56
N LYS A 467 -11.68 -12.15 1.31
CA LYS A 467 -12.28 -12.89 2.43
C LYS A 467 -12.95 -12.01 3.49
N GLN A 468 -12.60 -10.72 3.54
CA GLN A 468 -13.21 -9.78 4.47
C GLN A 468 -14.67 -9.45 4.09
N ILE A 469 -15.01 -9.50 2.80
CA ILE A 469 -16.36 -9.21 2.31
C ILE A 469 -17.39 -10.19 2.90
N PRO A 470 -17.25 -11.53 2.73
CA PRO A 470 -18.20 -12.48 3.29
C PRO A 470 -18.26 -12.42 4.81
N VAL A 471 -17.17 -12.15 5.52
CA VAL A 471 -17.19 -12.01 6.99
C VAL A 471 -18.11 -10.88 7.42
N VAL A 472 -17.95 -9.69 6.82
CA VAL A 472 -18.79 -8.53 7.12
C VAL A 472 -20.25 -8.82 6.76
N VAL A 473 -20.50 -9.33 5.54
CA VAL A 473 -21.84 -9.63 5.02
C VAL A 473 -22.57 -10.63 5.91
N ILE A 474 -21.92 -11.75 6.24
CA ILE A 474 -22.50 -12.81 7.10
C ILE A 474 -22.77 -12.26 8.50
N SER A 475 -21.86 -11.49 9.07
CA SER A 475 -22.04 -10.87 10.38
C SER A 475 -23.25 -9.93 10.41
N VAL A 476 -23.37 -9.06 9.40
CA VAL A 476 -24.51 -8.11 9.28
C VAL A 476 -25.81 -8.86 9.12
N PHE A 477 -25.89 -9.87 8.25
CA PHE A 477 -27.10 -10.67 8.04
C PHE A 477 -27.49 -11.51 9.26
N ALA A 478 -26.53 -12.06 9.99
CA ALA A 478 -26.80 -12.80 11.22
C ALA A 478 -27.47 -11.91 12.28
N ILE A 479 -26.97 -10.68 12.44
CA ILE A 479 -27.59 -9.70 13.35
C ILE A 479 -28.95 -9.22 12.82
N SER A 480 -29.11 -9.04 11.50
CA SER A 480 -30.38 -8.70 10.88
C SER A 480 -31.47 -9.74 11.18
N LEU A 481 -31.16 -11.05 11.12
CA LEU A 481 -32.10 -12.10 11.53
C LEU A 481 -32.51 -11.98 12.98
N ILE A 482 -31.55 -11.71 13.87
CA ILE A 482 -31.83 -11.50 15.31
C ILE A 482 -32.74 -10.28 15.48
N GLU A 483 -32.46 -9.21 14.77
CA GLU A 483 -33.26 -7.98 14.79
C GLU A 483 -34.68 -8.26 14.30
N CYS A 484 -34.84 -8.82 13.12
CA CYS A 484 -36.14 -9.06 12.49
C CYS A 484 -37.04 -10.01 13.27
N PHE A 485 -36.49 -11.01 13.96
CA PHE A 485 -37.29 -12.03 14.66
C PHE A 485 -37.43 -11.82 16.15
N LEU A 486 -36.47 -11.14 16.79
CA LEU A 486 -36.47 -10.99 18.24
C LEU A 486 -36.69 -9.53 18.71
N ILE A 487 -36.11 -8.55 18.01
CA ILE A 487 -36.16 -7.14 18.42
C ILE A 487 -37.37 -6.44 17.82
N LEU A 488 -37.53 -6.47 16.50
CA LEU A 488 -38.59 -5.78 15.78
C LEU A 488 -40.01 -6.16 16.25
N PRO A 489 -40.35 -7.47 16.44
CA PRO A 489 -41.71 -7.85 16.88
C PRO A 489 -42.08 -7.32 18.26
N ALA A 490 -41.09 -7.18 19.16
CA ALA A 490 -41.34 -6.61 20.49
C ALA A 490 -41.68 -5.13 20.42
N HIS A 491 -40.97 -4.36 19.59
CA HIS A 491 -41.18 -2.93 19.44
C HIS A 491 -42.53 -2.61 18.71
N VAL A 492 -42.81 -3.38 17.66
CA VAL A 492 -44.05 -3.24 16.92
C VAL A 492 -45.28 -3.68 17.72
N GLY A 493 -45.11 -4.79 18.50
CA GLY A 493 -46.18 -5.36 19.32
C GLY A 493 -46.66 -4.47 20.48
N HIS A 494 -45.82 -3.55 20.97
CA HIS A 494 -46.16 -2.66 22.09
C HIS A 494 -46.58 -1.23 21.66
N GLN A 495 -46.95 -1.02 20.41
CA GLN A 495 -47.36 0.28 19.92
C GLN A 495 -48.74 0.69 20.49
N LYS A 496 -48.84 1.91 21.04
CA LYS A 496 -50.12 2.50 21.51
C LYS A 496 -50.70 3.41 20.43
N PRO A 497 -51.95 3.27 20.06
CA PRO A 497 -52.59 4.13 19.09
C PRO A 497 -52.73 5.56 19.64
N LYS A 498 -51.97 6.53 19.14
CA LYS A 498 -52.20 7.96 19.38
C LYS A 498 -52.81 8.57 18.11
N ARG A 499 -54.12 8.88 18.17
CA ARG A 499 -54.89 9.42 17.03
C ARG A 499 -55.05 10.95 17.01
N LYS A 500 -54.34 11.72 17.88
CA LYS A 500 -54.49 13.17 17.98
C LYS A 500 -53.18 13.93 17.74
N GLY A 501 -53.26 15.12 17.13
CA GLY A 501 -52.11 16.00 16.89
C GLY A 501 -51.42 15.81 15.52
N PHE A 502 -50.21 16.31 15.41
CA PHE A 502 -49.40 16.30 14.17
C PHE A 502 -49.27 14.91 13.53
N PHE A 503 -49.05 13.87 14.32
CA PHE A 503 -48.99 12.49 13.83
C PHE A 503 -50.33 11.96 13.29
N GLY A 504 -51.48 12.45 13.80
CA GLY A 504 -52.78 12.11 13.26
C GLY A 504 -53.01 12.73 11.87
N TRP A 505 -52.62 14.00 11.69
CA TRP A 505 -52.65 14.67 10.40
C TRP A 505 -51.74 14.01 9.37
N LEU A 506 -50.50 13.62 9.77
CA LEU A 506 -49.58 12.94 8.91
C LEU A 506 -50.10 11.56 8.45
N HIS A 507 -50.74 10.82 9.38
CA HIS A 507 -51.35 9.53 9.06
C HIS A 507 -52.49 9.64 8.03
N ILE A 508 -53.33 10.69 8.11
CA ILE A 508 -54.41 10.91 7.13
C ILE A 508 -53.84 11.18 5.72
N ARG A 509 -52.78 11.99 5.62
CA ARG A 509 -52.14 12.27 4.34
C ARG A 509 -51.44 11.04 3.77
N GLN A 510 -50.72 10.31 4.60
CA GLN A 510 -50.07 9.05 4.26
C GLN A 510 -51.11 8.02 3.75
N LYS A 511 -52.24 7.86 4.44
CA LYS A 511 -53.28 6.94 4.02
C LYS A 511 -53.84 7.30 2.65
N ARG A 512 -54.08 8.61 2.38
CA ARG A 512 -54.55 9.07 1.06
C ARG A 512 -53.55 8.75 -0.05
N PHE A 513 -52.26 8.92 0.23
CA PHE A 513 -51.19 8.57 -0.72
C PHE A 513 -51.17 7.06 -0.98
N SER A 514 -51.16 6.24 0.08
CA SER A 514 -51.17 4.78 0.00
C SER A 514 -52.40 4.25 -0.75
N ASP A 515 -53.62 4.76 -0.42
CA ASP A 515 -54.84 4.37 -1.11
C ASP A 515 -54.84 4.80 -2.58
N GLY A 516 -54.28 5.98 -2.89
CA GLY A 516 -54.11 6.45 -4.25
C GLY A 516 -53.14 5.58 -5.05
N PHE A 517 -52.05 5.15 -4.44
CA PHE A 517 -51.08 4.24 -5.07
C PHE A 517 -51.66 2.84 -5.30
N VAL A 518 -52.37 2.28 -4.32
CA VAL A 518 -53.11 1.02 -4.48
C VAL A 518 -54.14 1.14 -5.60
N GLY A 519 -54.82 2.26 -5.69
CA GLY A 519 -55.73 2.58 -6.80
C GLY A 519 -55.04 2.61 -8.16
N LEU A 520 -53.83 3.18 -8.24
CA LEU A 520 -53.00 3.17 -9.46
C LEU A 520 -52.56 1.75 -9.85
N VAL A 521 -52.13 0.97 -8.87
CA VAL A 521 -51.76 -0.45 -9.09
C VAL A 521 -52.95 -1.23 -9.63
N ASN A 522 -54.10 -1.15 -9.00
CA ASN A 522 -55.28 -1.89 -9.44
C ASN A 522 -55.79 -1.43 -10.80
N ARG A 523 -55.75 -0.10 -11.10
CA ARG A 523 -56.34 0.46 -12.33
C ARG A 523 -55.42 0.43 -13.54
N ARG A 524 -54.09 0.48 -13.34
CA ARG A 524 -53.11 0.53 -14.44
C ARG A 524 -52.22 -0.71 -14.50
N TYR A 525 -51.60 -1.09 -13.38
CA TYR A 525 -50.70 -2.24 -13.34
C TYR A 525 -51.46 -3.57 -13.44
N GLY A 526 -52.62 -3.71 -12.75
CA GLY A 526 -53.44 -4.92 -12.82
C GLY A 526 -53.80 -5.32 -14.25
N PRO A 527 -54.44 -4.43 -15.04
CA PRO A 527 -54.77 -4.69 -16.45
C PRO A 527 -53.50 -4.97 -17.33
N LEU A 528 -52.40 -4.27 -17.05
CA LEU A 528 -51.15 -4.53 -17.74
C LEU A 528 -50.63 -5.95 -17.44
N LEU A 529 -50.69 -6.36 -16.18
CA LEU A 529 -50.25 -7.71 -15.76
C LEU A 529 -51.14 -8.79 -16.39
N ASP A 530 -52.48 -8.56 -16.41
CA ASP A 530 -53.41 -9.47 -17.11
C ASP A 530 -53.09 -9.60 -18.60
N LEU A 531 -52.74 -8.49 -19.26
CA LEU A 531 -52.32 -8.49 -20.68
C LEU A 531 -51.04 -9.32 -20.86
N VAL A 532 -50.04 -9.08 -20.01
CA VAL A 532 -48.76 -9.78 -20.02
C VAL A 532 -48.93 -11.29 -19.79
N LEU A 533 -49.79 -11.69 -18.86
CA LEU A 533 -50.09 -13.10 -18.57
C LEU A 533 -50.92 -13.73 -19.70
N ARG A 534 -51.86 -12.99 -20.30
CA ARG A 534 -52.63 -13.45 -21.43
C ARG A 534 -51.76 -13.74 -22.65
N TRP A 535 -50.77 -12.87 -22.89
CA TRP A 535 -49.79 -13.01 -23.97
C TRP A 535 -48.44 -13.56 -23.47
N ARG A 536 -48.46 -14.52 -22.53
CA ARG A 536 -47.31 -15.04 -21.84
C ARG A 536 -46.16 -15.47 -22.79
N TYR A 537 -46.46 -16.10 -23.91
CA TYR A 537 -45.44 -16.54 -24.88
C TYR A 537 -44.76 -15.36 -25.60
N VAL A 538 -45.58 -14.34 -25.96
CA VAL A 538 -45.04 -13.10 -26.54
C VAL A 538 -44.16 -12.37 -25.52
N THR A 539 -44.60 -12.30 -24.28
CA THR A 539 -43.82 -11.68 -23.19
C THR A 539 -42.48 -12.38 -22.97
N VAL A 540 -42.49 -13.72 -22.90
CA VAL A 540 -41.28 -14.51 -22.79
C VAL A 540 -40.38 -14.31 -24.01
N SER A 541 -40.95 -14.30 -25.22
CA SER A 541 -40.17 -14.08 -26.47
C SER A 541 -39.52 -12.68 -26.49
N ILE A 542 -40.22 -11.64 -26.02
CA ILE A 542 -39.65 -10.30 -25.89
C ILE A 542 -38.54 -10.30 -24.84
N GLY A 543 -38.71 -10.97 -23.71
CA GLY A 543 -37.67 -11.11 -22.68
C GLY A 543 -36.41 -11.79 -23.23
N ILE A 544 -36.58 -12.90 -23.97
CA ILE A 544 -35.47 -13.60 -24.63
C ILE A 544 -34.80 -12.71 -25.69
N ALA A 545 -35.58 -11.99 -26.50
CA ALA A 545 -35.04 -11.08 -27.50
C ALA A 545 -34.19 -9.97 -26.86
N ILE A 546 -34.68 -9.34 -25.79
CA ILE A 546 -33.93 -8.34 -25.03
C ILE A 546 -32.64 -8.95 -24.47
N LEU A 547 -32.71 -10.16 -23.89
CA LEU A 547 -31.53 -10.87 -23.38
C LEU A 547 -30.50 -11.14 -24.47
N LEU A 548 -30.94 -11.59 -25.65
CA LEU A 548 -30.03 -11.84 -26.77
C LEU A 548 -29.41 -10.56 -27.31
N ILE A 549 -30.19 -9.46 -27.39
CA ILE A 549 -29.66 -8.15 -27.77
C ILE A 549 -28.61 -7.67 -26.78
N MET A 550 -28.85 -7.81 -25.47
CA MET A 550 -27.91 -7.42 -24.44
C MET A 550 -26.63 -8.27 -24.47
N ILE A 551 -26.75 -9.60 -24.66
CA ILE A 551 -25.59 -10.47 -24.85
C ILE A 551 -24.80 -10.08 -26.10
N GLY A 552 -25.48 -9.79 -27.20
CA GLY A 552 -24.88 -9.28 -28.44
C GLY A 552 -24.16 -7.95 -28.22
N TYR A 553 -24.77 -7.03 -27.49
CA TYR A 553 -24.16 -5.75 -27.16
C TYR A 553 -22.89 -5.89 -26.30
N VAL A 554 -22.92 -6.75 -25.27
CA VAL A 554 -21.76 -7.05 -24.45
C VAL A 554 -20.63 -7.69 -25.28
N LYS A 555 -20.98 -8.67 -26.14
CA LYS A 555 -20.00 -9.35 -27.01
C LYS A 555 -19.46 -8.48 -28.15
N SER A 556 -20.17 -7.42 -28.53
CA SER A 556 -19.73 -6.53 -29.60
C SER A 556 -18.52 -5.67 -29.26
N GLY A 557 -18.05 -5.70 -28.01
CA GLY A 557 -16.91 -4.90 -27.53
C GLY A 557 -17.23 -3.41 -27.27
N HIS A 558 -18.50 -2.97 -27.46
CA HIS A 558 -18.92 -1.60 -27.12
C HIS A 558 -18.95 -1.37 -25.62
N LEU A 559 -19.16 -2.44 -24.83
CA LEU A 559 -19.08 -2.39 -23.38
C LEU A 559 -17.70 -2.92 -22.97
N GLY A 560 -16.81 -2.03 -22.50
CA GLY A 560 -15.54 -2.43 -21.92
C GLY A 560 -15.77 -3.26 -20.66
N PHE A 561 -15.06 -4.37 -20.53
CA PHE A 561 -15.06 -5.18 -19.30
C PHE A 561 -13.84 -4.79 -18.47
N GLU A 562 -14.08 -4.16 -17.32
CA GLU A 562 -13.05 -3.86 -16.34
C GLU A 562 -13.33 -4.64 -15.06
N LEU A 563 -12.34 -5.45 -14.63
CA LEU A 563 -12.48 -6.26 -13.41
C LEU A 563 -12.47 -5.37 -12.15
N PHE A 564 -11.63 -4.34 -12.16
CA PHE A 564 -11.55 -3.34 -11.11
C PHE A 564 -11.67 -1.94 -11.69
N PRO A 565 -12.55 -1.09 -11.17
CA PRO A 565 -12.64 0.28 -11.62
C PRO A 565 -11.34 1.02 -11.28
N LYS A 566 -10.80 1.75 -12.25
CA LYS A 566 -9.66 2.63 -12.03
C LYS A 566 -10.09 3.78 -11.13
N VAL A 567 -9.42 3.91 -9.99
CA VAL A 567 -9.60 5.07 -9.10
C VAL A 567 -8.56 6.10 -9.46
N GLU A 568 -8.99 7.30 -9.82
CA GLU A 568 -8.07 8.40 -10.11
C GLU A 568 -7.18 8.68 -8.91
N SER A 569 -5.90 8.84 -9.18
CA SER A 569 -4.91 9.28 -8.20
C SER A 569 -5.00 10.78 -7.95
N ASP A 570 -4.58 11.22 -6.77
CA ASP A 570 -4.34 12.62 -6.47
C ASP A 570 -2.96 13.11 -6.97
N TYR A 571 -2.30 12.30 -7.80
CA TYR A 571 -1.08 12.68 -8.53
C TYR A 571 -1.04 12.02 -9.91
N ALA A 572 -0.51 12.74 -10.89
CA ALA A 572 -0.09 12.20 -12.17
C ALA A 572 1.39 11.81 -12.08
N LYS A 573 1.78 10.66 -12.62
CA LYS A 573 3.16 10.15 -12.55
C LYS A 573 3.67 9.81 -13.94
N VAL A 574 4.93 10.10 -14.20
CA VAL A 574 5.70 9.56 -15.32
C VAL A 574 6.96 8.89 -14.79
N THR A 575 7.26 7.72 -15.33
CA THR A 575 8.50 7.00 -15.08
C THR A 575 9.19 6.83 -16.43
N ALA A 576 10.41 7.33 -16.55
CA ALA A 576 11.24 7.12 -17.73
C ALA A 576 12.48 6.31 -17.34
N THR A 577 12.72 5.23 -18.08
CA THR A 577 13.87 4.32 -17.89
C THR A 577 14.82 4.48 -19.07
N LEU A 578 16.09 4.69 -18.75
CA LEU A 578 17.19 4.82 -19.71
C LEU A 578 18.02 3.53 -19.71
N PRO A 579 18.84 3.30 -20.76
CA PRO A 579 19.80 2.21 -20.76
C PRO A 579 20.74 2.27 -19.56
N PHE A 580 21.06 1.11 -18.99
CA PHE A 580 22.02 1.00 -17.89
C PHE A 580 23.38 1.59 -18.28
N GLY A 581 24.01 2.31 -17.37
CA GLY A 581 25.27 3.02 -17.61
C GLY A 581 25.11 4.35 -18.34
N THR A 582 23.87 4.84 -18.51
CA THR A 582 23.65 6.21 -19.00
C THR A 582 24.19 7.20 -17.98
N ALA A 583 24.96 8.18 -18.44
CA ALA A 583 25.51 9.22 -17.58
C ALA A 583 24.43 10.01 -16.85
N PHE A 584 24.64 10.30 -15.56
CA PHE A 584 23.70 11.03 -14.69
C PHE A 584 23.18 12.32 -15.33
N GLN A 585 24.05 13.10 -15.98
CA GLN A 585 23.68 14.35 -16.63
C GLN A 585 22.65 14.17 -17.75
N LYS A 586 22.62 13.01 -18.41
CA LYS A 586 21.60 12.70 -19.44
C LYS A 586 20.27 12.38 -18.80
N THR A 587 20.28 11.59 -17.73
CA THR A 587 19.07 11.28 -16.93
C THR A 587 18.49 12.55 -16.33
N GLU A 588 19.34 13.43 -15.80
CA GLU A 588 18.94 14.72 -15.25
C GLU A 588 18.31 15.64 -16.32
N LYS A 589 18.90 15.73 -17.52
CA LYS A 589 18.31 16.50 -18.62
C LYS A 589 16.91 15.99 -19.00
N ILE A 590 16.71 14.68 -19.04
CA ILE A 590 15.40 14.09 -19.32
C ILE A 590 14.43 14.41 -18.17
N GLN A 591 14.84 14.29 -16.91
CA GLN A 591 14.03 14.69 -15.78
C GLN A 591 13.59 16.15 -15.90
N GLN A 592 14.54 17.06 -16.16
CA GLN A 592 14.24 18.48 -16.31
C GLN A 592 13.27 18.76 -17.47
N MET A 593 13.37 18.02 -18.57
CA MET A 593 12.42 18.11 -19.69
C MET A 593 11.03 17.66 -19.27
N LEU A 594 10.91 16.53 -18.57
CA LEU A 594 9.64 16.03 -18.06
C LEU A 594 9.00 16.99 -17.06
N VAL A 595 9.79 17.56 -16.14
CA VAL A 595 9.33 18.57 -15.17
C VAL A 595 8.87 19.85 -15.87
N ARG A 596 9.62 20.35 -16.87
CA ARG A 596 9.25 21.54 -17.64
C ARG A 596 7.94 21.33 -18.40
N ALA A 597 7.79 20.19 -19.09
CA ALA A 597 6.55 19.85 -19.78
C ALA A 597 5.37 19.73 -18.80
N ALA A 598 5.60 19.19 -17.60
CA ALA A 598 4.59 19.14 -16.54
C ALA A 598 4.15 20.54 -16.11
N GLN A 599 5.12 21.45 -15.85
CA GLN A 599 4.84 22.83 -15.42
C GLN A 599 4.07 23.60 -16.50
N GLU A 600 4.46 23.49 -17.76
CA GLU A 600 3.78 24.13 -18.88
C GLU A 600 2.32 23.69 -19.00
N VAL A 601 2.06 22.38 -18.93
CA VAL A 601 0.70 21.85 -19.01
C VAL A 601 -0.13 22.31 -17.81
N VAL A 602 0.44 22.33 -16.63
CA VAL A 602 -0.25 22.82 -15.41
C VAL A 602 -0.58 24.31 -15.54
N ASP A 603 0.37 25.15 -15.95
CA ASP A 603 0.19 26.59 -16.06
C ASP A 603 -0.90 26.95 -17.11
N GLU A 604 -0.96 26.21 -18.22
CA GLU A 604 -2.01 26.37 -19.25
C GLU A 604 -3.40 25.93 -18.79
N ASN A 605 -3.51 25.06 -17.76
CA ASN A 605 -4.76 24.40 -17.37
C ASN A 605 -5.21 24.66 -15.94
N GLY A 606 -4.78 25.76 -15.33
CA GLY A 606 -5.29 26.19 -14.03
C GLY A 606 -4.22 26.50 -12.99
N GLY A 607 -2.95 26.22 -13.24
CA GLY A 607 -1.84 26.59 -12.37
C GLY A 607 -2.01 26.09 -10.93
N LYS A 608 -2.01 26.98 -9.96
CA LYS A 608 -2.16 26.67 -8.53
C LYS A 608 -3.52 26.08 -8.12
N THR A 609 -4.55 26.21 -8.97
CA THR A 609 -5.85 25.56 -8.67
C THR A 609 -5.85 24.09 -9.07
N LEU A 610 -4.90 23.65 -9.90
CA LEU A 610 -4.75 22.29 -10.35
C LEU A 610 -3.67 21.54 -9.58
N MET A 611 -2.56 22.20 -9.23
CA MET A 611 -1.35 21.58 -8.71
C MET A 611 -0.94 22.13 -7.34
N GLU A 612 -0.50 21.25 -6.44
CA GLU A 612 0.15 21.55 -5.17
C GLU A 612 1.68 21.59 -5.29
N GLY A 613 2.26 20.74 -6.16
CA GLY A 613 3.69 20.73 -6.39
C GLY A 613 4.14 19.61 -7.33
N ILE A 614 5.38 19.72 -7.82
CA ILE A 614 6.04 18.72 -8.67
C ILE A 614 7.20 18.12 -7.89
N PHE A 615 7.19 16.81 -7.74
CA PHE A 615 8.30 16.03 -7.21
C PHE A 615 9.00 15.29 -8.35
N ALA A 616 10.31 15.31 -8.37
CA ALA A 616 11.09 14.53 -9.30
C ALA A 616 12.24 13.81 -8.58
N ARG A 617 12.53 12.58 -9.00
CA ARG A 617 13.58 11.74 -8.42
C ARG A 617 14.33 11.01 -9.53
N ILE A 618 15.64 10.94 -9.40
CA ILE A 618 16.51 10.05 -10.16
C ILE A 618 16.94 8.92 -9.24
N ASN A 619 16.96 7.73 -9.76
CA ASN A 619 17.43 6.52 -9.11
C ASN A 619 18.12 5.66 -10.18
N ASP A 620 19.45 5.74 -10.23
CA ASP A 620 20.28 5.14 -11.26
C ASP A 620 19.85 5.55 -12.69
N ASN A 621 19.45 4.58 -13.51
CA ASN A 621 19.00 4.80 -14.89
C ASN A 621 17.52 5.19 -15.02
N GLN A 622 16.83 5.43 -13.92
CA GLN A 622 15.39 5.72 -13.91
C GLN A 622 15.09 7.11 -13.34
N THR A 623 14.16 7.81 -13.94
CA THR A 623 13.62 9.04 -13.38
C THR A 623 12.11 8.97 -13.22
N ASP A 624 11.64 9.33 -12.02
CA ASP A 624 10.24 9.48 -11.66
C ASP A 624 9.88 10.96 -11.52
N VAL A 625 8.82 11.41 -12.20
CA VAL A 625 8.24 12.74 -11.97
C VAL A 625 6.77 12.61 -11.58
N ARG A 626 6.36 13.33 -10.54
CA ARG A 626 4.98 13.32 -10.03
C ARG A 626 4.45 14.72 -9.86
N ILE A 627 3.27 14.98 -10.41
CA ILE A 627 2.50 16.20 -10.22
C ILE A 627 1.46 15.92 -9.15
N TYR A 628 1.60 16.49 -7.96
CA TYR A 628 0.60 16.41 -6.90
C TYR A 628 -0.52 17.39 -7.17
N LEU A 629 -1.74 16.92 -7.11
CA LEU A 629 -2.94 17.66 -7.51
C LEU A 629 -3.74 18.11 -6.30
N THR A 630 -4.43 19.23 -6.47
CA THR A 630 -5.45 19.65 -5.52
C THR A 630 -6.59 18.63 -5.42
N PRO A 631 -7.37 18.64 -4.33
CA PRO A 631 -8.50 17.71 -4.16
C PRO A 631 -9.46 17.69 -5.34
N PRO A 632 -10.08 16.54 -5.66
CA PRO A 632 -10.93 16.35 -6.85
C PRO A 632 -12.09 17.34 -7.00
N ASP A 633 -12.63 17.84 -5.88
CA ASP A 633 -13.70 18.81 -5.83
C ASP A 633 -13.28 20.24 -6.19
N LYS A 634 -11.98 20.52 -6.20
CA LYS A 634 -11.40 21.86 -6.46
C LYS A 634 -10.70 21.95 -7.80
N ARG A 635 -10.19 20.83 -8.33
CA ARG A 635 -9.39 20.83 -9.55
C ARG A 635 -10.25 20.95 -10.82
N PRO A 636 -9.80 21.70 -11.84
CA PRO A 636 -10.58 21.96 -13.06
C PRO A 636 -10.66 20.76 -14.00
N MET A 637 -9.81 19.74 -13.85
CA MET A 637 -9.79 18.56 -14.70
C MET A 637 -9.39 17.29 -13.95
N SER A 638 -9.67 16.13 -14.56
CA SER A 638 -9.27 14.83 -14.04
C SER A 638 -7.77 14.57 -14.18
N THR A 639 -7.23 13.69 -13.32
CA THR A 639 -5.84 13.23 -13.38
C THR A 639 -5.54 12.55 -14.73
N ALA A 640 -6.48 11.76 -15.22
CA ALA A 640 -6.35 11.08 -16.52
C ALA A 640 -6.19 12.09 -17.69
N LYS A 641 -7.00 13.17 -17.66
CA LYS A 641 -6.90 14.22 -18.70
C LYS A 641 -5.58 14.99 -18.62
N LEU A 642 -5.13 15.33 -17.43
CA LEU A 642 -3.83 15.96 -17.24
C LEU A 642 -2.69 15.08 -17.76
N THR A 643 -2.71 13.80 -17.42
CA THR A 643 -1.70 12.82 -17.85
C THR A 643 -1.68 12.68 -19.37
N GLU A 644 -2.85 12.70 -20.03
CA GLU A 644 -2.95 12.70 -21.51
C GLU A 644 -2.30 13.94 -22.13
N LEU A 645 -2.57 15.12 -21.57
CA LEU A 645 -2.00 16.38 -22.04
C LEU A 645 -0.47 16.41 -21.82
N TRP A 646 -0.04 15.92 -20.66
CA TRP A 646 1.39 15.83 -20.35
C TRP A 646 2.12 14.89 -21.31
N ARG A 647 1.55 13.70 -21.58
CA ARG A 647 2.08 12.75 -22.58
C ARG A 647 2.21 13.40 -23.96
N LYS A 648 1.19 14.14 -24.39
CA LYS A 648 1.22 14.84 -25.70
C LYS A 648 2.31 15.93 -25.75
N ARG A 649 2.51 16.66 -24.65
CA ARG A 649 3.53 17.70 -24.56
C ARG A 649 4.95 17.11 -24.55
N VAL A 650 5.17 16.00 -23.88
CA VAL A 650 6.46 15.31 -23.82
C VAL A 650 6.83 14.70 -25.18
N GLY A 651 5.87 14.13 -25.89
CA GLY A 651 6.11 13.47 -27.18
C GLY A 651 7.04 12.26 -27.06
N VAL A 652 7.77 11.95 -28.14
CA VAL A 652 8.73 10.85 -28.20
C VAL A 652 10.12 11.34 -27.80
N ILE A 653 10.71 10.69 -26.81
CA ILE A 653 12.09 10.97 -26.36
C ILE A 653 13.00 9.86 -26.89
N PRO A 654 13.92 10.15 -27.82
CA PRO A 654 14.83 9.15 -28.34
C PRO A 654 15.81 8.63 -27.29
N GLY A 655 16.07 7.31 -27.30
CA GLY A 655 17.07 6.69 -26.43
C GLY A 655 16.59 6.38 -25.02
N LEU A 656 15.28 6.35 -24.79
CA LEU A 656 14.67 5.70 -23.63
C LEU A 656 14.47 4.20 -23.91
N GLU A 657 14.59 3.38 -22.90
CA GLU A 657 14.10 1.99 -22.92
C GLU A 657 12.60 1.96 -22.79
N SER A 658 12.07 2.66 -21.78
CA SER A 658 10.62 2.76 -21.58
C SER A 658 10.21 4.10 -20.99
N ILE A 659 8.95 4.48 -21.25
CA ILE A 659 8.29 5.62 -20.61
C ILE A 659 6.86 5.23 -20.27
N LEU A 660 6.51 5.34 -18.98
CA LEU A 660 5.21 4.97 -18.46
C LEU A 660 4.52 6.18 -17.82
N PHE A 661 3.29 6.46 -18.26
CA PHE A 661 2.45 7.49 -17.66
C PHE A 661 1.31 6.88 -16.87
N GLU A 662 1.20 7.22 -15.60
CA GLU A 662 0.22 6.69 -14.66
C GLU A 662 -0.68 7.81 -14.11
N SER A 663 -1.99 7.56 -14.08
CA SER A 663 -3.02 8.49 -13.56
C SER A 663 -3.92 7.85 -12.50
N ASP A 664 -3.71 6.58 -12.16
CA ASP A 664 -4.52 5.86 -11.20
C ASP A 664 -3.84 5.73 -9.83
N ALA A 665 -4.65 5.61 -8.78
CA ALA A 665 -4.18 5.47 -7.41
C ALA A 665 -3.57 4.10 -7.10
N GLY A 666 -3.60 3.18 -8.07
CA GLY A 666 -3.28 1.79 -7.88
C GLY A 666 -4.39 1.04 -7.14
N GLY A 667 -4.26 -0.26 -7.07
CA GLY A 667 -5.23 -1.18 -6.43
C GLY A 667 -4.84 -2.62 -6.77
N PRO A 668 -5.70 -3.59 -6.47
CA PRO A 668 -5.55 -4.93 -7.03
C PRO A 668 -5.56 -4.83 -8.56
N GLY A 669 -4.51 -5.31 -9.22
CA GLY A 669 -4.33 -5.16 -10.69
C GLY A 669 -3.47 -3.97 -11.12
N ARG A 670 -2.73 -3.33 -10.19
CA ARG A 670 -1.70 -2.34 -10.53
C ARG A 670 -0.60 -3.00 -11.36
N GLY A 671 -0.21 -2.36 -12.44
CA GLY A 671 0.83 -2.82 -13.35
C GLY A 671 0.42 -2.65 -14.81
N ALA A 672 1.14 -3.30 -15.71
CA ALA A 672 0.78 -3.33 -17.12
C ALA A 672 -0.59 -4.00 -17.31
N ALA A 673 -1.40 -3.46 -18.22
CA ALA A 673 -2.71 -4.03 -18.54
C ALA A 673 -2.59 -5.44 -19.16
N ILE A 674 -1.51 -5.68 -19.89
CA ILE A 674 -1.13 -6.95 -20.50
C ILE A 674 0.29 -7.25 -20.07
N THR A 675 0.52 -8.42 -19.49
CA THR A 675 1.87 -8.94 -19.21
C THR A 675 1.99 -10.29 -19.88
N VAL A 676 3.00 -10.43 -20.73
CA VAL A 676 3.31 -11.69 -21.43
C VAL A 676 4.60 -12.20 -20.83
N GLU A 677 4.56 -13.37 -20.23
CA GLU A 677 5.74 -14.04 -19.69
C GLU A 677 6.28 -15.03 -20.71
N LEU A 678 7.54 -14.83 -21.10
CA LEU A 678 8.27 -15.68 -22.04
C LEU A 678 9.39 -16.42 -21.29
N SER A 679 9.55 -17.70 -21.56
CA SER A 679 10.58 -18.52 -20.94
C SER A 679 11.35 -19.33 -21.99
N HIS A 680 12.67 -19.26 -21.97
CA HIS A 680 13.56 -20.04 -22.82
C HIS A 680 14.97 -20.16 -22.19
N LYS A 681 15.68 -21.26 -22.45
CA LYS A 681 17.04 -21.49 -21.95
C LYS A 681 18.10 -20.60 -22.64
N ASP A 682 17.86 -20.21 -23.88
CA ASP A 682 18.73 -19.36 -24.69
C ASP A 682 18.23 -17.92 -24.59
N ILE A 683 19.03 -17.04 -23.97
CA ILE A 683 18.70 -15.65 -23.72
C ILE A 683 18.52 -14.87 -25.05
N HIS A 684 19.34 -15.15 -26.08
CA HIS A 684 19.22 -14.43 -27.37
C HIS A 684 17.92 -14.75 -28.10
N ARG A 685 17.46 -16.01 -28.01
CA ARG A 685 16.14 -16.37 -28.55
C ARG A 685 15.00 -15.75 -27.77
N LEU A 686 15.17 -15.67 -26.46
CA LEU A 686 14.19 -15.04 -25.58
C LEU A 686 14.06 -13.55 -25.87
N GLU A 687 15.18 -12.85 -26.03
CA GLU A 687 15.25 -11.44 -26.42
C GLU A 687 14.54 -11.19 -27.77
N GLN A 688 14.88 -12.00 -28.79
CA GLN A 688 14.25 -11.86 -30.09
C GLN A 688 12.73 -12.09 -30.02
N ALA A 689 12.29 -13.11 -29.31
CA ALA A 689 10.87 -13.39 -29.11
C ALA A 689 10.13 -12.26 -28.38
N ALA A 690 10.75 -11.69 -27.33
CA ALA A 690 10.18 -10.54 -26.60
C ALA A 690 10.01 -9.32 -27.50
N LYS A 691 11.02 -9.04 -28.32
CA LYS A 691 10.96 -7.95 -29.32
C LYS A 691 9.89 -8.19 -30.37
N ASP A 692 9.80 -9.41 -30.92
CA ASP A 692 8.78 -9.76 -31.93
C ASP A 692 7.35 -9.58 -31.35
N VAL A 693 7.13 -9.94 -30.08
CA VAL A 693 5.86 -9.72 -29.39
C VAL A 693 5.60 -8.23 -29.16
N ALA A 694 6.61 -7.46 -28.76
CA ALA A 694 6.49 -6.01 -28.56
C ALA A 694 6.16 -5.30 -29.87
N ASP A 695 6.83 -5.65 -30.97
CA ASP A 695 6.57 -5.13 -32.31
C ASP A 695 5.16 -5.48 -32.79
N ALA A 696 4.68 -6.71 -32.53
CA ALA A 696 3.32 -7.12 -32.86
C ALA A 696 2.27 -6.33 -32.05
N LEU A 697 2.51 -6.08 -30.76
CA LEU A 697 1.62 -5.28 -29.91
C LEU A 697 1.56 -3.82 -30.35
N ALA A 698 2.64 -3.27 -30.91
CA ALA A 698 2.70 -1.89 -31.40
C ALA A 698 1.73 -1.60 -32.57
N PHE A 699 1.27 -2.64 -33.30
CA PHE A 699 0.26 -2.48 -34.35
C PHE A 699 -1.14 -2.15 -33.79
N PHE A 700 -1.39 -2.37 -32.51
CA PHE A 700 -2.69 -2.10 -31.91
C PHE A 700 -2.75 -0.67 -31.37
N PRO A 701 -3.60 0.22 -31.89
CA PRO A 701 -3.60 1.65 -31.53
C PRO A 701 -4.00 1.91 -30.06
N ASN A 702 -4.63 0.93 -29.42
CA ASN A 702 -5.03 1.01 -28.00
C ASN A 702 -3.96 0.50 -27.03
N VAL A 703 -2.87 -0.09 -27.53
CA VAL A 703 -1.73 -0.54 -26.72
C VAL A 703 -0.69 0.59 -26.69
N LYS A 704 -0.24 0.95 -25.50
CA LYS A 704 0.74 2.02 -25.26
C LYS A 704 1.70 1.60 -24.15
N ASP A 705 2.83 2.30 -24.10
CA ASP A 705 3.85 2.07 -23.06
C ASP A 705 4.34 0.61 -23.09
N ILE A 706 4.71 0.15 -24.29
CA ILE A 706 5.21 -1.22 -24.50
C ILE A 706 6.65 -1.28 -24.00
N ASP A 707 6.92 -2.29 -23.18
CA ASP A 707 8.23 -2.62 -22.64
C ASP A 707 8.48 -4.11 -22.96
N ASP A 708 9.53 -4.41 -23.70
CA ASP A 708 9.91 -5.77 -24.07
C ASP A 708 10.62 -6.52 -22.94
N GLY A 709 10.85 -5.83 -21.80
CA GLY A 709 11.49 -6.39 -20.61
C GLY A 709 12.97 -6.71 -20.77
N PHE A 710 13.58 -6.34 -21.91
CA PHE A 710 14.99 -6.51 -22.16
C PHE A 710 15.74 -5.18 -21.99
N ALA A 711 16.71 -5.17 -21.07
CA ALA A 711 17.59 -4.04 -20.88
C ALA A 711 19.04 -4.48 -21.13
N PRO A 712 19.70 -3.93 -22.17
CA PRO A 712 21.13 -4.22 -22.37
C PRO A 712 21.91 -3.72 -21.15
N GLY A 713 22.74 -4.57 -20.58
CA GLY A 713 23.59 -4.22 -19.44
C GLY A 713 24.66 -3.18 -19.81
N LYS A 714 25.44 -2.77 -18.80
CA LYS A 714 26.63 -1.94 -19.01
C LYS A 714 27.69 -2.69 -19.82
N GLN A 715 28.49 -1.96 -20.59
CA GLN A 715 29.67 -2.54 -21.23
C GLN A 715 30.64 -3.01 -20.14
N GLN A 716 31.09 -4.25 -20.25
CA GLN A 716 32.06 -4.86 -19.34
C GLN A 716 33.40 -5.03 -20.02
N VAL A 717 34.48 -4.74 -19.31
CA VAL A 717 35.85 -4.94 -19.76
C VAL A 717 36.51 -6.02 -18.87
N ASP A 718 36.79 -7.15 -19.47
CA ASP A 718 37.42 -8.27 -18.75
C ASP A 718 38.93 -8.20 -18.91
N PHE A 719 39.65 -8.17 -17.79
CA PHE A 719 41.09 -8.18 -17.76
C PHE A 719 41.64 -9.60 -17.63
N GLN A 720 42.58 -9.97 -18.48
CA GLN A 720 43.31 -11.23 -18.39
C GLN A 720 44.80 -10.99 -18.16
N ILE A 721 45.37 -11.72 -17.21
CA ILE A 721 46.78 -11.62 -16.90
C ILE A 721 47.58 -12.40 -17.93
N LYS A 722 48.50 -11.72 -18.61
CA LYS A 722 49.39 -12.33 -19.60
C LYS A 722 50.34 -13.32 -18.95
N PRO A 723 50.75 -14.39 -19.66
CA PRO A 723 51.72 -15.37 -19.16
C PRO A 723 53.07 -14.75 -18.71
N GLU A 724 53.50 -13.68 -19.39
CA GLU A 724 54.77 -12.98 -19.08
C GLU A 724 54.71 -12.31 -17.70
N ALA A 725 53.55 -11.79 -17.31
CA ALA A 725 53.34 -11.18 -15.99
C ALA A 725 53.51 -12.21 -14.86
N ARG A 726 53.06 -13.45 -15.09
CA ARG A 726 53.24 -14.56 -14.13
C ARG A 726 54.74 -14.90 -13.99
N SER A 727 55.48 -14.85 -15.09
CA SER A 727 56.95 -15.09 -15.08
C SER A 727 57.68 -13.99 -14.29
N LEU A 728 57.14 -12.79 -14.19
CA LEU A 728 57.64 -11.68 -13.37
C LEU A 728 57.25 -11.79 -11.89
N GLY A 729 56.56 -12.85 -11.48
CA GLY A 729 56.14 -13.09 -10.11
C GLY A 729 54.82 -12.41 -9.70
N LEU A 730 54.08 -11.79 -10.65
CA LEU A 730 52.78 -11.17 -10.36
C LEU A 730 51.74 -12.25 -10.12
N ARG A 731 51.05 -12.17 -8.98
CA ARG A 731 49.98 -13.08 -8.61
C ARG A 731 48.64 -12.52 -9.10
N SER A 732 47.75 -13.41 -9.58
CA SER A 732 46.45 -13.04 -10.08
C SER A 732 45.64 -12.25 -9.05
N GLN A 733 45.69 -12.67 -7.79
CA GLN A 733 44.96 -12.01 -6.70
C GLN A 733 45.46 -10.57 -6.45
N GLU A 734 46.78 -10.35 -6.49
CA GLU A 734 47.38 -9.01 -6.29
C GLU A 734 46.95 -8.04 -7.40
N VAL A 735 47.01 -8.51 -8.66
CA VAL A 735 46.60 -7.71 -9.81
C VAL A 735 45.11 -7.43 -9.78
N ALA A 736 44.30 -8.45 -9.52
CA ALA A 736 42.83 -8.29 -9.41
C ALA A 736 42.47 -7.27 -8.31
N ARG A 737 43.11 -7.36 -7.14
CA ARG A 737 42.92 -6.43 -6.03
C ARG A 737 43.30 -4.99 -6.40
N GLN A 738 44.44 -4.80 -7.09
CA GLN A 738 44.83 -3.48 -7.55
C GLN A 738 43.87 -2.90 -8.60
N VAL A 739 43.41 -3.73 -9.53
CA VAL A 739 42.36 -3.32 -10.50
C VAL A 739 41.12 -2.90 -9.76
N ARG A 740 40.59 -3.72 -8.84
CA ARG A 740 39.44 -3.40 -8.02
C ARG A 740 39.62 -2.07 -7.27
N HIS A 741 40.76 -1.91 -6.58
CA HIS A 741 41.03 -0.69 -5.82
C HIS A 741 41.15 0.57 -6.72
N SER A 742 41.60 0.40 -7.97
CA SER A 742 41.74 1.50 -8.91
C SER A 742 40.38 2.01 -9.44
N TYR A 743 39.37 1.13 -9.57
CA TYR A 743 38.06 1.47 -10.14
C TYR A 743 36.97 1.58 -9.07
N TYR A 744 36.94 0.72 -8.07
CA TYR A 744 35.99 0.75 -6.98
C TYR A 744 36.47 1.56 -5.78
N GLY A 745 37.77 1.48 -5.50
CA GLY A 745 38.43 2.01 -4.30
C GLY A 745 38.73 0.94 -3.27
N ALA A 746 39.57 1.29 -2.29
CA ALA A 746 39.94 0.47 -1.14
C ALA A 746 39.21 1.01 0.11
N GLU A 747 38.42 0.19 0.74
CA GLU A 747 37.77 0.52 2.01
C GLU A 747 38.79 0.47 3.14
N ALA A 748 39.00 1.60 3.82
CA ALA A 748 39.94 1.68 4.95
C ALA A 748 39.27 1.21 6.24
N LEU A 749 38.06 1.66 6.51
CA LEU A 749 37.26 1.25 7.67
C LEU A 749 35.79 1.68 7.49
N ARG A 750 34.90 1.07 8.29
CA ARG A 750 33.55 1.51 8.53
C ARG A 750 33.39 1.87 10.00
N GLN A 751 32.71 2.94 10.26
CA GLN A 751 32.48 3.37 11.63
C GLN A 751 31.14 4.10 11.80
N GLN A 752 30.65 4.12 13.03
CA GLN A 752 29.43 4.81 13.39
C GLN A 752 29.74 6.25 13.78
N ARG A 753 29.12 7.24 13.11
CA ARG A 753 29.12 8.67 13.48
C ARG A 753 27.71 9.11 13.82
N GLY A 754 27.40 9.24 15.11
CA GLY A 754 26.02 9.41 15.56
C GLY A 754 25.16 8.19 15.26
N ARG A 755 24.13 8.36 14.43
CA ARG A 755 23.25 7.26 13.96
C ARG A 755 23.62 6.73 12.59
N ASN A 756 24.57 7.34 11.92
CA ASN A 756 24.94 7.00 10.55
C ASN A 756 26.23 6.20 10.51
N GLU A 757 26.23 5.14 9.71
CA GLU A 757 27.45 4.45 9.31
C GLU A 757 28.18 5.29 8.27
N ILE A 758 29.49 5.40 8.40
CA ILE A 758 30.35 6.11 7.48
C ILE A 758 31.38 5.15 6.94
N LYS A 759 31.51 5.07 5.64
CA LYS A 759 32.61 4.40 4.96
C LYS A 759 33.75 5.37 4.73
N VAL A 760 34.97 4.92 4.94
CA VAL A 760 36.19 5.65 4.58
C VAL A 760 36.82 4.94 3.40
N MET A 761 36.81 5.58 2.24
CA MET A 761 37.23 4.99 0.97
C MET A 761 38.47 5.70 0.44
N VAL A 762 39.45 4.93 0.03
CA VAL A 762 40.68 5.41 -0.64
C VAL A 762 40.59 5.06 -2.10
N ARG A 763 40.68 6.04 -3.00
CA ARG A 763 40.51 5.81 -4.45
C ARG A 763 41.37 6.76 -5.29
N LEU A 764 41.43 6.48 -6.59
CA LEU A 764 41.98 7.42 -7.57
C LEU A 764 40.93 8.55 -7.83
N PRO A 765 41.35 9.79 -8.14
CA PRO A 765 40.43 10.88 -8.50
C PRO A 765 39.72 10.63 -9.82
#